data_b6d00b2f58a4e22765568cad2aa40690
#
_entry.id   b6d00b2f58a4e22765568cad2aa40690
#
_cell.length_a   1.000
_cell.length_b   1.000
_cell.length_c   1.000
_cell.angle_alpha   90.00
_cell.angle_beta   90.00
_cell.angle_gamma   90.00
#
_symmetry.space_group_name_H-M   'P 1'
#
loop_
_entity.id
_entity.type
_entity.pdbx_description
1 polymer ?
#
loop_
_entity_poly.entity_id
_entity_poly.type
_entity_poly.pdbx_seq_one_letter_code
_entity_poly.pdbx_strand_id
1 'polypeptide(L)'
;MLPEQIQEAVYKLEQKISKGNPTFTELTPTDQSFSIELVKHSQDFVVKDLPRLIYHLDSHDNPIFPPTIEEFLSPAWIGFSSNTIFPAWRKVLTEDVFGPHSIVKEIIFAGATGTGKSTAARYCLVYNMIRVLYFNQPQLMFGVDPTQVLSTIMISVGLAKAWRGLMDPIIALFQASDKFIRVKKEDELYDIPLEQGIAFCVKQGIKLPKNLVFYCGSQLSHAIGESLIGAELDEAEYRRDYDAVSKAMNFYNTMKERLENRFFDIPWTILTLVSSAASSEGVIPSYIEKVKEDNEKIRVYSYALWDVRDFDVYNKGYFYVLKGNKNIPSRILTIEEQALHEKDKFIMPTNCKIIQVPIAHKGTFESDVDRALMNTAGEVAITDLHLFTTYEPFENYETFLCPELYITSNLQQSTKLITQIPIEFFMIYNENSKYIRRAPNALRYCHIDLAESTEAGVTICHKELGEKGKVLYVVDFVMKITSPNRIEISSVQDLIETLAEEYNVNFGKITADQYQSSQMLQNLQKLQLPAGRLSVDRTLEAYYRVAGLVHNNSIRLGNSPILFSQAKAIKESIDFQVEKRTGKSKSKLITRIRKDMLDSFVGAIYNAVNDVKAEPIYSFFHENPTIVGAVNIFETEDLEEM
;
A
#
# COMPACT_ATOMS: atom_id res chain seq x y z
N MET A 1 -21.94 -32.16 13.77
CA MET A 1 -22.01 -33.56 14.34
C MET A 1 -20.99 -33.69 15.43
N LEU A 2 -21.23 -34.52 16.45
CA LEU A 2 -20.22 -34.81 17.48
C LEU A 2 -19.15 -35.76 16.92
N PRO A 3 -17.88 -35.69 17.39
CA PRO A 3 -16.80 -36.55 16.89
C PRO A 3 -17.12 -38.04 16.81
N GLU A 4 -17.84 -38.58 17.79
CA GLU A 4 -18.24 -39.99 17.82
C GLU A 4 -19.25 -40.34 16.71
N GLN A 5 -20.17 -39.44 16.38
CA GLN A 5 -21.15 -39.63 15.29
C GLN A 5 -20.49 -39.66 13.91
N ILE A 6 -19.40 -38.92 13.75
CA ILE A 6 -18.63 -38.92 12.50
C ILE A 6 -17.80 -40.18 12.37
N GLN A 7 -17.14 -40.66 13.45
CA GLN A 7 -16.42 -41.92 13.45
C GLN A 7 -17.35 -43.10 13.14
N GLU A 8 -18.56 -43.13 13.72
CA GLU A 8 -19.56 -44.13 13.42
C GLU A 8 -20.03 -44.09 11.99
N ALA A 9 -20.20 -42.88 11.45
CA ALA A 9 -20.64 -42.68 10.07
C ALA A 9 -19.54 -43.03 9.06
N VAL A 10 -18.28 -42.69 9.34
CA VAL A 10 -17.11 -43.12 8.57
C VAL A 10 -17.02 -44.66 8.57
N TYR A 11 -17.14 -45.29 9.71
CA TYR A 11 -17.12 -46.74 9.82
C TYR A 11 -18.26 -47.40 9.01
N LYS A 12 -19.48 -46.87 9.08
CA LYS A 12 -20.61 -47.37 8.29
C LYS A 12 -20.37 -47.21 6.78
N LEU A 13 -19.72 -46.12 6.37
CA LEU A 13 -19.40 -45.85 5.00
C LEU A 13 -18.28 -46.79 4.49
N GLU A 14 -17.25 -47.02 5.27
CA GLU A 14 -16.19 -48.01 5.01
C GLU A 14 -16.78 -49.42 4.83
N GLN A 15 -17.74 -49.81 5.69
CA GLN A 15 -18.43 -51.10 5.57
C GLN A 15 -19.30 -51.21 4.28
N LYS A 16 -19.87 -50.10 3.81
CA LYS A 16 -20.58 -50.07 2.52
C LYS A 16 -19.62 -50.20 1.35
N ILE A 17 -18.51 -49.49 1.38
CA ILE A 17 -17.48 -49.52 0.33
C ILE A 17 -16.85 -50.92 0.25
N SER A 18 -16.58 -51.59 1.37
CA SER A 18 -16.02 -52.93 1.37
C SER A 18 -16.97 -54.02 0.82
N LYS A 19 -18.27 -53.70 0.69
CA LYS A 19 -19.31 -54.65 0.19
C LYS A 19 -19.64 -54.47 -1.30
N GLY A 20 -19.08 -53.47 -1.97
CA GLY A 20 -19.29 -53.19 -3.41
C GLY A 20 -19.41 -51.71 -3.61
N ASN A 21 -18.39 -51.09 -4.16
CA ASN A 21 -18.21 -49.66 -4.35
C ASN A 21 -19.36 -48.99 -5.15
N PRO A 22 -20.40 -48.40 -4.51
CA PRO A 22 -21.37 -47.59 -5.22
C PRO A 22 -20.69 -46.27 -5.68
N THR A 23 -20.99 -45.81 -6.88
CA THR A 23 -20.65 -44.43 -7.25
C THR A 23 -21.36 -43.44 -6.36
N PHE A 24 -20.82 -42.21 -6.30
CA PHE A 24 -21.45 -41.10 -5.58
C PHE A 24 -22.93 -40.88 -6.03
N THR A 25 -23.19 -41.08 -7.35
CA THR A 25 -24.54 -40.98 -7.94
C THR A 25 -25.46 -42.16 -7.58
N GLU A 26 -24.91 -43.30 -7.20
CA GLU A 26 -25.62 -44.49 -6.74
C GLU A 26 -25.88 -44.48 -5.22
N LEU A 27 -25.21 -43.58 -4.50
CA LEU A 27 -25.46 -43.34 -3.08
C LEU A 27 -26.86 -42.77 -2.89
N THR A 28 -27.51 -43.11 -1.77
CA THR A 28 -28.75 -42.47 -1.42
C THR A 28 -28.56 -40.95 -1.25
N PRO A 29 -29.59 -40.12 -1.47
CA PRO A 29 -29.47 -38.66 -1.21
C PRO A 29 -28.94 -38.31 0.18
N THR A 30 -29.25 -39.15 1.18
CA THR A 30 -28.76 -38.99 2.55
C THR A 30 -27.25 -39.27 2.64
N ASP A 31 -26.74 -40.32 1.97
CA ASP A 31 -25.35 -40.67 1.94
C ASP A 31 -24.54 -39.63 1.12
N GLN A 32 -25.11 -39.07 0.03
CA GLN A 32 -24.54 -37.99 -0.75
C GLN A 32 -24.38 -36.71 0.10
N SER A 33 -25.46 -36.31 0.78
CA SER A 33 -25.42 -35.16 1.69
C SER A 33 -24.42 -35.38 2.83
N PHE A 34 -24.36 -36.59 3.36
CA PHE A 34 -23.42 -36.94 4.39
C PHE A 34 -21.97 -36.92 3.88
N SER A 35 -21.72 -37.39 2.67
CA SER A 35 -20.37 -37.35 2.05
C SER A 35 -19.92 -35.91 1.83
N ILE A 36 -20.80 -35.01 1.39
CA ILE A 36 -20.51 -33.58 1.26
C ILE A 36 -20.22 -32.98 2.64
N GLU A 37 -21.00 -33.31 3.64
CA GLU A 37 -20.78 -32.85 5.02
C GLU A 37 -19.45 -33.37 5.58
N LEU A 38 -19.11 -34.61 5.30
CA LEU A 38 -17.81 -35.21 5.67
C LEU A 38 -16.64 -34.44 5.02
N VAL A 39 -16.77 -34.07 3.74
CA VAL A 39 -15.77 -33.24 3.05
C VAL A 39 -15.63 -31.88 3.70
N LYS A 40 -16.73 -31.24 4.05
CA LYS A 40 -16.73 -29.93 4.73
C LYS A 40 -16.03 -29.98 6.08
N HIS A 41 -16.22 -31.05 6.82
CA HIS A 41 -15.61 -31.25 8.16
C HIS A 41 -14.31 -32.07 8.15
N SER A 42 -13.77 -32.41 6.99
CA SER A 42 -12.54 -33.22 6.90
C SER A 42 -11.31 -32.54 7.53
N GLN A 43 -11.38 -31.23 7.72
CA GLN A 43 -10.34 -30.45 8.39
C GLN A 43 -10.44 -30.48 9.92
N ASP A 44 -11.65 -30.70 10.44
CA ASP A 44 -11.91 -30.69 11.89
C ASP A 44 -11.60 -32.05 12.53
N PHE A 45 -11.32 -33.08 11.73
CA PHE A 45 -11.14 -34.45 12.20
C PHE A 45 -9.85 -35.08 11.72
N VAL A 46 -9.04 -35.52 12.66
CA VAL A 46 -7.82 -36.31 12.43
C VAL A 46 -8.23 -37.76 12.10
N VAL A 47 -8.90 -37.94 10.98
CA VAL A 47 -9.11 -39.29 10.43
C VAL A 47 -8.05 -39.50 9.36
N LYS A 48 -7.06 -40.35 9.66
CA LYS A 48 -5.87 -40.56 8.87
C LYS A 48 -6.12 -40.90 7.39
N ASP A 49 -7.27 -41.49 7.10
CA ASP A 49 -7.66 -41.97 5.78
C ASP A 49 -8.87 -41.24 5.18
N LEU A 50 -9.32 -40.18 5.82
CA LEU A 50 -10.50 -39.42 5.34
C LEU A 50 -10.37 -38.90 3.89
N PRO A 51 -9.24 -38.32 3.45
CA PRO A 51 -9.06 -37.95 2.06
C PRO A 51 -9.17 -39.12 1.10
N ARG A 52 -8.62 -40.28 1.44
CA ARG A 52 -8.74 -41.51 0.64
C ARG A 52 -10.19 -42.01 0.58
N LEU A 53 -10.87 -42.00 1.72
CA LEU A 53 -12.27 -42.41 1.80
C LEU A 53 -13.15 -41.57 0.89
N ILE A 54 -12.93 -40.25 0.82
CA ILE A 54 -13.68 -39.34 -0.03
C ILE A 54 -13.47 -39.68 -1.52
N TYR A 55 -12.24 -39.98 -1.94
CA TYR A 55 -11.99 -40.43 -3.31
C TYR A 55 -12.57 -41.81 -3.61
N HIS A 56 -12.64 -42.71 -2.63
CA HIS A 56 -13.33 -43.97 -2.75
C HIS A 56 -14.83 -43.81 -2.97
N LEU A 57 -15.45 -42.88 -2.26
CA LEU A 57 -16.88 -42.60 -2.41
C LEU A 57 -17.25 -42.03 -3.78
N ASP A 58 -16.31 -41.31 -4.38
CA ASP A 58 -16.52 -40.68 -5.69
C ASP A 58 -16.23 -41.61 -6.88
N SER A 59 -15.49 -42.70 -6.68
CA SER A 59 -15.05 -43.56 -7.75
C SER A 59 -15.64 -44.99 -7.70
N HIS A 60 -15.98 -45.53 -8.88
CA HIS A 60 -16.33 -46.96 -9.07
C HIS A 60 -15.09 -47.85 -8.89
N ASP A 61 -15.27 -49.11 -8.86
CA ASP A 61 -14.40 -50.29 -8.81
C ASP A 61 -12.87 -50.15 -8.71
N ASN A 62 -12.28 -49.04 -9.15
CA ASN A 62 -10.85 -48.71 -9.03
C ASN A 62 -10.64 -47.25 -8.68
N PRO A 63 -10.60 -46.87 -7.40
CA PRO A 63 -10.34 -45.50 -6.99
C PRO A 63 -8.92 -45.09 -7.39
N ILE A 64 -8.83 -44.03 -8.18
CA ILE A 64 -7.56 -43.40 -8.56
C ILE A 64 -7.32 -42.26 -7.60
N PHE A 65 -6.25 -42.31 -6.83
CA PHE A 65 -5.89 -41.30 -5.88
C PHE A 65 -4.99 -40.24 -6.51
N PRO A 66 -5.14 -38.96 -6.15
CA PRO A 66 -4.17 -37.97 -6.54
C PRO A 66 -2.79 -38.30 -5.97
N PRO A 67 -1.71 -37.89 -6.64
CA PRO A 67 -0.37 -38.05 -6.09
C PRO A 67 -0.28 -37.35 -4.74
N THR A 68 0.58 -37.86 -3.86
CA THR A 68 1.00 -37.07 -2.69
C THR A 68 1.76 -35.85 -3.15
N ILE A 69 1.89 -34.83 -2.27
CA ILE A 69 2.64 -33.63 -2.63
C ILE A 69 4.11 -33.95 -2.98
N GLU A 70 4.73 -34.91 -2.30
CA GLU A 70 6.09 -35.38 -2.60
C GLU A 70 6.18 -36.01 -3.97
N GLU A 71 5.23 -36.88 -4.34
CA GLU A 71 5.14 -37.48 -5.67
C GLU A 71 4.92 -36.42 -6.75
N PHE A 72 4.01 -35.47 -6.50
CA PHE A 72 3.76 -34.35 -7.40
C PHE A 72 5.02 -33.51 -7.63
N LEU A 73 5.83 -33.24 -6.60
CA LEU A 73 7.09 -32.51 -6.71
C LEU A 73 8.25 -33.36 -7.26
N SER A 74 7.98 -34.56 -7.74
CA SER A 74 8.98 -35.42 -8.38
C SER A 74 9.18 -35.10 -9.88
N PRO A 75 10.31 -35.50 -10.50
CA PRO A 75 10.53 -35.28 -11.92
C PRO A 75 9.47 -35.91 -12.83
N ALA A 76 8.85 -37.00 -12.43
CA ALA A 76 7.78 -37.62 -13.21
C ALA A 76 6.54 -36.74 -13.40
N TRP A 77 6.25 -35.88 -12.40
CA TRP A 77 5.09 -34.99 -12.42
C TRP A 77 5.42 -33.58 -12.91
N ILE A 78 6.52 -32.99 -12.48
CA ILE A 78 6.89 -31.61 -12.81
C ILE A 78 8.11 -31.52 -13.73
N GLY A 79 8.55 -32.64 -14.27
CA GLY A 79 9.67 -32.72 -15.20
C GLY A 79 10.96 -32.17 -14.58
N PHE A 80 11.80 -31.57 -15.40
CA PHE A 80 13.05 -30.94 -14.94
C PHE A 80 12.85 -29.79 -13.96
N SER A 81 11.61 -29.27 -13.84
CA SER A 81 11.26 -28.21 -12.88
C SER A 81 11.41 -28.65 -11.43
N SER A 82 11.48 -29.95 -11.15
CA SER A 82 11.69 -30.48 -9.78
C SER A 82 12.94 -29.92 -9.10
N ASN A 83 13.97 -29.61 -9.88
CA ASN A 83 15.22 -29.04 -9.38
C ASN A 83 15.17 -27.51 -9.20
N THR A 84 14.09 -26.88 -9.64
CA THR A 84 13.94 -25.40 -9.55
C THR A 84 13.22 -24.96 -8.28
N ILE A 85 12.61 -25.89 -7.55
CA ILE A 85 12.03 -25.58 -6.25
C ILE A 85 13.11 -25.60 -5.18
N PHE A 86 13.30 -24.49 -4.50
CA PHE A 86 14.28 -24.42 -3.43
C PHE A 86 13.88 -25.27 -2.21
N PRO A 87 14.86 -25.83 -1.46
CA PRO A 87 14.60 -26.74 -0.33
C PRO A 87 13.60 -26.19 0.69
N ALA A 88 13.70 -24.90 1.05
CA ALA A 88 12.79 -24.27 1.98
C ALA A 88 11.33 -24.31 1.48
N TRP A 89 11.09 -24.01 0.20
CA TRP A 89 9.75 -24.07 -0.37
C TRP A 89 9.23 -25.50 -0.50
N ARG A 90 10.10 -26.43 -0.84
CA ARG A 90 9.71 -27.86 -0.83
C ARG A 90 9.21 -28.26 0.53
N LYS A 91 9.96 -27.95 1.60
CA LYS A 91 9.57 -28.21 2.97
C LYS A 91 8.24 -27.56 3.35
N VAL A 92 8.05 -26.28 3.02
CA VAL A 92 6.78 -25.57 3.25
C VAL A 92 5.61 -26.28 2.59
N LEU A 93 5.76 -26.70 1.33
CA LEU A 93 4.68 -27.36 0.60
C LEU A 93 4.35 -28.75 1.16
N THR A 94 5.36 -29.53 1.55
CA THR A 94 5.17 -30.93 1.99
C THR A 94 4.77 -31.07 3.45
N GLU A 95 5.30 -30.23 4.33
CA GLU A 95 5.09 -30.36 5.77
C GLU A 95 3.98 -29.46 6.31
N ASP A 96 3.80 -28.24 5.75
CA ASP A 96 2.86 -27.26 6.29
C ASP A 96 1.63 -27.08 5.39
N VAL A 97 1.79 -26.68 4.11
CA VAL A 97 0.66 -26.34 3.24
C VAL A 97 -0.18 -27.56 2.86
N PHE A 98 0.47 -28.65 2.49
CA PHE A 98 -0.20 -29.90 2.08
C PHE A 98 0.20 -31.08 2.98
N GLY A 99 0.68 -30.78 4.18
CA GLY A 99 0.97 -31.78 5.19
C GLY A 99 -0.28 -32.56 5.62
N PRO A 100 -0.11 -33.72 6.29
CA PRO A 100 -1.22 -34.64 6.60
C PRO A 100 -2.38 -34.04 7.38
N HIS A 101 -2.14 -32.99 8.13
CA HIS A 101 -3.13 -32.32 9.00
C HIS A 101 -3.30 -30.85 8.65
N SER A 102 -2.90 -30.45 7.45
CA SER A 102 -2.97 -29.06 7.06
C SER A 102 -4.41 -28.62 6.78
N ILE A 103 -4.78 -27.51 7.38
CA ILE A 103 -6.05 -26.80 7.15
C ILE A 103 -5.82 -25.47 6.42
N VAL A 104 -4.62 -25.26 5.89
CA VAL A 104 -4.21 -24.01 5.23
C VAL A 104 -5.00 -23.81 3.96
N LYS A 105 -5.66 -22.64 3.86
CA LYS A 105 -6.43 -22.20 2.69
C LYS A 105 -5.89 -20.93 2.05
N GLU A 106 -5.11 -20.19 2.81
CA GLU A 106 -4.56 -18.92 2.36
C GLU A 106 -3.06 -18.85 2.66
N ILE A 107 -2.31 -18.46 1.65
CA ILE A 107 -0.85 -18.45 1.73
C ILE A 107 -0.33 -17.11 1.22
N ILE A 108 0.47 -16.46 2.03
CA ILE A 108 1.16 -15.22 1.68
C ILE A 108 2.64 -15.54 1.49
N PHE A 109 3.09 -15.47 0.24
CA PHE A 109 4.48 -15.60 -0.15
C PHE A 109 5.12 -14.22 -0.23
N ALA A 110 5.78 -13.80 0.83
CA ALA A 110 6.51 -12.54 0.94
C ALA A 110 8.03 -12.75 0.87
N GLY A 111 8.79 -11.68 1.08
CA GLY A 111 10.25 -11.73 1.21
C GLY A 111 11.03 -11.33 -0.02
N ALA A 112 12.30 -11.71 -0.07
CA ALA A 112 13.28 -11.25 -1.05
C ALA A 112 12.91 -11.59 -2.50
N THR A 113 13.42 -10.80 -3.43
CA THR A 113 13.29 -11.06 -4.88
C THR A 113 14.15 -12.26 -5.29
N GLY A 114 13.62 -13.11 -6.18
CA GLY A 114 14.37 -14.29 -6.66
C GLY A 114 14.41 -15.48 -5.70
N THR A 115 13.59 -15.47 -4.64
CA THR A 115 13.46 -16.60 -3.70
C THR A 115 12.57 -17.73 -4.22
N GLY A 116 11.95 -17.60 -5.40
CA GLY A 116 11.09 -18.65 -5.97
C GLY A 116 9.64 -18.63 -5.47
N LYS A 117 9.16 -17.53 -4.90
CA LYS A 117 7.78 -17.35 -4.40
C LYS A 117 6.71 -17.73 -5.43
N SER A 118 6.78 -17.13 -6.63
CA SER A 118 5.80 -17.38 -7.71
C SER A 118 5.85 -18.84 -8.20
N THR A 119 7.00 -19.51 -8.08
CA THR A 119 7.12 -20.94 -8.37
C THR A 119 6.39 -21.77 -7.32
N ALA A 120 6.59 -21.46 -6.04
CA ALA A 120 5.90 -22.17 -4.95
C ALA A 120 4.38 -21.96 -5.01
N ALA A 121 3.92 -20.73 -5.23
CA ALA A 121 2.49 -20.41 -5.40
C ALA A 121 1.87 -21.16 -6.58
N ARG A 122 2.55 -21.19 -7.71
CA ARG A 122 2.13 -21.98 -8.89
C ARG A 122 1.95 -23.46 -8.54
N TYR A 123 2.90 -24.06 -7.84
CA TYR A 123 2.78 -25.46 -7.45
C TYR A 123 1.61 -25.69 -6.48
N CYS A 124 1.32 -24.74 -5.59
CA CYS A 124 0.11 -24.79 -4.77
C CYS A 124 -1.15 -24.87 -5.61
N LEU A 125 -1.30 -23.97 -6.60
CA LEU A 125 -2.49 -23.92 -7.44
C LEU A 125 -2.63 -25.15 -8.33
N VAL A 126 -1.53 -25.57 -8.99
CA VAL A 126 -1.54 -26.73 -9.87
C VAL A 126 -1.84 -28.00 -9.08
N TYR A 127 -1.18 -28.20 -7.95
CA TYR A 127 -1.43 -29.37 -7.11
C TYR A 127 -2.87 -29.39 -6.55
N ASN A 128 -3.39 -28.26 -6.13
CA ASN A 128 -4.79 -28.16 -5.72
C ASN A 128 -5.76 -28.54 -6.84
N MET A 129 -5.52 -28.02 -8.06
CA MET A 129 -6.33 -28.37 -9.23
C MET A 129 -6.25 -29.87 -9.58
N ILE A 130 -5.06 -30.47 -9.46
CA ILE A 130 -4.88 -31.92 -9.68
C ILE A 130 -5.69 -32.71 -8.66
N ARG A 131 -5.62 -32.36 -7.38
CA ARG A 131 -6.45 -33.01 -6.35
C ARG A 131 -7.92 -33.01 -6.74
N VAL A 132 -8.42 -31.87 -7.25
CA VAL A 132 -9.81 -31.72 -7.72
C VAL A 132 -10.07 -32.52 -9.01
N LEU A 133 -9.12 -32.58 -9.94
CA LEU A 133 -9.25 -33.32 -11.19
C LEU A 133 -9.42 -34.83 -10.97
N TYR A 134 -8.89 -35.38 -9.90
CA TYR A 134 -9.02 -36.81 -9.55
C TYR A 134 -10.41 -37.19 -9.05
N PHE A 135 -11.26 -36.25 -8.66
CA PHE A 135 -12.66 -36.56 -8.44
C PHE A 135 -13.37 -36.93 -9.75
N ASN A 136 -14.24 -37.90 -9.69
CA ASN A 136 -15.05 -38.29 -10.86
C ASN A 136 -16.03 -37.18 -11.26
N GLN A 137 -16.69 -36.58 -10.29
CA GLN A 137 -17.62 -35.46 -10.44
C GLN A 137 -17.25 -34.33 -9.48
N PRO A 138 -16.22 -33.53 -9.80
CA PRO A 138 -15.72 -32.52 -8.89
C PRO A 138 -16.78 -31.46 -8.51
N GLN A 139 -17.70 -31.15 -9.43
CA GLN A 139 -18.75 -30.17 -9.16
C GLN A 139 -19.64 -30.60 -7.99
N LEU A 140 -20.02 -31.87 -7.95
CA LEU A 140 -20.84 -32.41 -6.85
C LEU A 140 -20.09 -32.35 -5.52
N MET A 141 -18.76 -32.61 -5.52
CA MET A 141 -17.95 -32.51 -4.33
C MET A 141 -17.86 -31.08 -3.78
N PHE A 142 -18.03 -30.09 -4.64
CA PHE A 142 -18.14 -28.68 -4.29
C PHE A 142 -19.57 -28.20 -4.07
N GLY A 143 -20.58 -29.09 -4.15
CA GLY A 143 -21.98 -28.76 -3.97
C GLY A 143 -22.56 -27.84 -5.05
N VAL A 144 -22.02 -27.91 -6.27
CA VAL A 144 -22.50 -27.11 -7.42
C VAL A 144 -23.00 -28.01 -8.54
N ASP A 145 -23.76 -27.42 -9.45
CA ASP A 145 -24.30 -28.14 -10.60
C ASP A 145 -23.19 -28.77 -11.46
N PRO A 146 -23.35 -30.02 -11.94
CA PRO A 146 -22.35 -30.71 -12.75
C PRO A 146 -21.90 -29.96 -14.02
N THR A 147 -22.75 -29.08 -14.54
CA THR A 147 -22.42 -28.27 -15.73
C THR A 147 -21.60 -27.01 -15.41
N GLN A 148 -21.47 -26.67 -14.13
CA GLN A 148 -20.70 -25.49 -13.72
C GLN A 148 -19.20 -25.68 -13.95
N VAL A 149 -18.55 -24.57 -14.33
CA VAL A 149 -17.10 -24.49 -14.43
C VAL A 149 -16.53 -24.21 -13.06
N LEU A 150 -15.57 -25.04 -12.61
CA LEU A 150 -14.73 -24.76 -11.46
C LEU A 150 -13.41 -24.15 -11.95
N SER A 151 -13.04 -23.01 -11.43
CA SER A 151 -11.91 -22.23 -11.97
C SER A 151 -10.85 -21.86 -10.94
N THR A 152 -9.62 -21.78 -11.42
CA THR A 152 -8.51 -21.15 -10.70
C THR A 152 -8.08 -19.92 -11.49
N ILE A 153 -8.06 -18.78 -10.85
CA ILE A 153 -7.70 -17.51 -11.45
C ILE A 153 -6.34 -17.00 -10.96
N MET A 154 -5.54 -16.50 -11.89
CA MET A 154 -4.25 -15.86 -11.60
C MET A 154 -4.26 -14.42 -12.11
N ILE A 155 -4.07 -13.48 -11.21
CA ILE A 155 -4.10 -12.04 -11.51
C ILE A 155 -2.72 -11.44 -11.27
N SER A 156 -2.26 -10.63 -12.23
CA SER A 156 -1.05 -9.81 -12.11
C SER A 156 -1.34 -8.39 -12.63
N VAL A 157 -0.37 -7.50 -12.50
CA VAL A 157 -0.48 -6.06 -12.84
C VAL A 157 -0.86 -5.79 -14.31
N GLY A 158 -0.75 -6.77 -15.19
CA GLY A 158 -1.15 -6.67 -16.59
C GLY A 158 -1.32 -8.04 -17.24
N LEU A 159 -2.26 -8.15 -18.18
CA LEU A 159 -2.60 -9.44 -18.82
C LEU A 159 -1.40 -10.12 -19.47
N ALA A 160 -0.56 -9.38 -20.20
CA ALA A 160 0.64 -9.94 -20.83
C ALA A 160 1.65 -10.45 -19.80
N LYS A 161 1.74 -9.81 -18.62
CA LYS A 161 2.60 -10.24 -17.52
C LYS A 161 2.01 -11.47 -16.82
N ALA A 162 0.71 -11.47 -16.55
CA ALA A 162 -0.01 -12.62 -16.02
C ALA A 162 0.17 -13.84 -16.93
N TRP A 163 0.04 -13.65 -18.22
CA TRP A 163 0.24 -14.74 -19.19
C TRP A 163 1.67 -15.30 -19.14
N ARG A 164 2.68 -14.45 -19.39
CA ARG A 164 4.10 -14.86 -19.44
C ARG A 164 4.65 -15.34 -18.10
N GLY A 165 4.25 -14.70 -16.99
CA GLY A 165 4.78 -14.98 -15.66
C GLY A 165 4.10 -16.15 -14.95
N LEU A 166 2.81 -16.36 -15.21
CA LEU A 166 1.99 -17.32 -14.48
C LEU A 166 1.50 -18.45 -15.38
N MET A 167 0.88 -18.15 -16.52
CA MET A 167 0.27 -19.17 -17.39
C MET A 167 1.28 -19.95 -18.24
N ASP A 168 2.20 -19.30 -18.95
CA ASP A 168 3.21 -19.97 -19.76
C ASP A 168 4.03 -21.01 -18.96
N PRO A 169 4.46 -20.70 -17.71
CA PRO A 169 5.14 -21.69 -16.88
C PRO A 169 4.26 -22.88 -16.46
N ILE A 170 2.93 -22.73 -16.33
CA ILE A 170 2.02 -23.86 -16.08
C ILE A 170 1.91 -24.73 -17.32
N ILE A 171 1.77 -24.10 -18.49
CA ILE A 171 1.75 -24.82 -19.76
C ILE A 171 3.05 -25.60 -19.93
N ALA A 172 4.21 -24.97 -19.68
CA ALA A 172 5.50 -25.63 -19.78
C ALA A 172 5.64 -26.81 -18.79
N LEU A 173 5.08 -26.68 -17.57
CA LEU A 173 5.04 -27.75 -16.58
C LEU A 173 4.23 -28.94 -17.12
N PHE A 174 3.04 -28.71 -17.65
CA PHE A 174 2.21 -29.75 -18.23
C PHE A 174 2.87 -30.44 -19.43
N GLN A 175 3.59 -29.67 -20.25
CA GLN A 175 4.33 -30.24 -21.42
C GLN A 175 5.56 -31.05 -21.02
N ALA A 176 6.22 -30.70 -19.91
CA ALA A 176 7.42 -31.36 -19.43
C ALA A 176 7.15 -32.63 -18.60
N SER A 177 5.92 -32.82 -18.14
CA SER A 177 5.54 -33.92 -17.26
C SER A 177 5.28 -35.20 -18.03
N ASP A 178 5.74 -36.34 -17.51
CA ASP A 178 5.40 -37.68 -18.04
C ASP A 178 3.98 -38.12 -17.62
N LYS A 179 3.38 -37.43 -16.66
CA LYS A 179 2.06 -37.75 -16.09
C LYS A 179 0.94 -36.83 -16.61
N PHE A 180 1.32 -35.71 -17.20
CA PHE A 180 0.39 -34.75 -17.74
C PHE A 180 0.26 -34.83 -19.28
N ILE A 181 -0.78 -34.28 -19.70
CA ILE A 181 -1.29 -34.07 -20.98
C ILE A 181 -0.41 -33.08 -21.75
N ARG A 182 -0.30 -33.29 -23.06
CA ARG A 182 0.09 -32.24 -23.97
C ARG A 182 -1.04 -31.22 -24.08
N VAL A 183 -0.67 -29.98 -23.88
CA VAL A 183 -1.58 -28.85 -23.97
C VAL A 183 -1.69 -28.43 -25.41
N LYS A 184 -2.92 -28.35 -25.93
CA LYS A 184 -3.17 -27.85 -27.29
C LYS A 184 -3.10 -26.32 -27.30
N LYS A 185 -2.39 -25.75 -28.29
CA LYS A 185 -2.38 -24.32 -28.56
C LYS A 185 -3.24 -24.05 -29.82
N GLU A 186 -4.26 -23.25 -29.64
CA GLU A 186 -5.27 -22.68 -30.52
C GLU A 186 -5.78 -23.53 -31.73
N ASP A 187 -4.99 -24.19 -32.53
CA ASP A 187 -5.46 -24.97 -33.71
C ASP A 187 -4.71 -26.28 -33.95
N GLU A 188 -3.75 -26.62 -33.11
CA GLU A 188 -3.00 -27.87 -33.22
C GLU A 188 -3.39 -28.84 -32.11
N LEU A 189 -3.90 -30.00 -32.46
CA LEU A 189 -4.21 -31.13 -31.58
C LEU A 189 -2.93 -31.87 -31.22
N TYR A 190 -2.50 -31.75 -29.98
CA TYR A 190 -1.50 -32.65 -29.41
C TYR A 190 -2.22 -33.67 -28.54
N ASP A 191 -2.29 -34.92 -29.01
CA ASP A 191 -2.86 -35.99 -28.20
C ASP A 191 -1.86 -36.50 -27.20
N ILE A 192 -2.17 -36.28 -25.92
CA ILE A 192 -1.68 -37.17 -24.87
C ILE A 192 -2.84 -37.53 -23.98
N PRO A 193 -3.13 -38.83 -23.83
CA PRO A 193 -4.09 -39.27 -22.86
C PRO A 193 -3.53 -39.05 -21.45
N LEU A 194 -4.19 -38.20 -20.67
CA LEU A 194 -4.30 -38.47 -19.25
C LEU A 194 -5.24 -39.64 -19.09
N GLU A 195 -5.02 -40.41 -18.05
CA GLU A 195 -6.05 -41.34 -17.53
C GLU A 195 -7.37 -40.63 -17.28
N GLN A 196 -7.39 -39.30 -17.18
CA GLN A 196 -8.50 -38.43 -16.83
C GLN A 196 -9.07 -37.58 -17.99
N GLY A 197 -8.48 -37.59 -19.19
CA GLY A 197 -8.94 -36.83 -20.34
C GLY A 197 -7.90 -35.89 -20.97
N ILE A 198 -8.33 -34.90 -21.74
CA ILE A 198 -7.47 -34.01 -22.53
C ILE A 198 -7.56 -32.58 -22.04
N ALA A 199 -6.42 -31.88 -21.89
CA ALA A 199 -6.36 -30.44 -21.68
C ALA A 199 -6.07 -29.68 -22.96
N PHE A 200 -6.56 -28.46 -23.08
CA PHE A 200 -6.26 -27.59 -24.21
C PHE A 200 -6.15 -26.13 -23.79
N CYS A 201 -5.25 -25.41 -24.45
CA CYS A 201 -5.15 -23.98 -24.27
C CYS A 201 -6.29 -23.26 -24.97
N VAL A 202 -6.84 -22.26 -24.28
CA VAL A 202 -7.80 -21.31 -24.85
C VAL A 202 -7.21 -19.90 -24.72
N LYS A 203 -7.83 -18.92 -25.38
CA LYS A 203 -7.32 -17.56 -25.49
C LYS A 203 -6.96 -16.90 -24.14
N GLN A 204 -7.57 -17.28 -23.02
CA GLN A 204 -7.36 -16.70 -21.71
C GLN A 204 -6.92 -17.70 -20.64
N GLY A 205 -6.70 -18.98 -20.99
CA GLY A 205 -6.39 -19.97 -19.97
C GLY A 205 -6.16 -21.38 -20.51
N ILE A 206 -6.31 -22.35 -19.64
CA ILE A 206 -6.19 -23.78 -19.93
C ILE A 206 -7.49 -24.45 -19.48
N LYS A 207 -8.17 -25.13 -20.38
CA LYS A 207 -9.30 -26.01 -20.05
C LYS A 207 -8.77 -27.41 -19.76
N LEU A 208 -9.18 -27.93 -18.63
CA LEU A 208 -8.94 -29.30 -18.22
C LEU A 208 -10.25 -30.11 -18.36
N PRO A 209 -10.18 -31.45 -18.32
CA PRO A 209 -11.38 -32.27 -18.24
C PRO A 209 -12.28 -31.87 -17.08
N LYS A 210 -13.54 -32.35 -17.13
CA LYS A 210 -14.53 -32.17 -16.05
C LYS A 210 -14.86 -30.71 -15.72
N ASN A 211 -14.87 -29.85 -16.76
CA ASN A 211 -15.14 -28.40 -16.63
C ASN A 211 -14.26 -27.67 -15.62
N LEU A 212 -13.00 -28.08 -15.52
CA LEU A 212 -12.00 -27.37 -14.72
C LEU A 212 -11.22 -26.39 -15.62
N VAL A 213 -10.93 -25.19 -15.14
CA VAL A 213 -10.24 -24.17 -15.95
C VAL A 213 -9.22 -23.37 -15.13
N PHE A 214 -8.05 -23.14 -15.71
CA PHE A 214 -7.14 -22.07 -15.26
C PHE A 214 -7.37 -20.83 -16.10
N TYR A 215 -7.53 -19.69 -15.45
CA TYR A 215 -7.59 -18.38 -16.10
C TYR A 215 -6.43 -17.50 -15.67
N CYS A 216 -6.02 -16.59 -16.55
CA CYS A 216 -5.21 -15.47 -16.13
C CYS A 216 -5.90 -14.15 -16.51
N GLY A 217 -5.72 -13.13 -15.66
CA GLY A 217 -6.38 -11.86 -15.81
C GLY A 217 -5.61 -10.68 -15.24
N SER A 218 -6.12 -9.50 -15.50
CA SER A 218 -5.59 -8.24 -14.94
C SER A 218 -6.70 -7.31 -14.44
N GLN A 219 -7.95 -7.77 -14.50
CA GLN A 219 -9.13 -7.00 -14.10
C GLN A 219 -10.02 -7.82 -13.17
N LEU A 220 -10.69 -7.14 -12.25
CA LEU A 220 -11.60 -7.74 -11.28
C LEU A 220 -12.79 -8.46 -11.95
N SER A 221 -13.25 -7.91 -13.08
CA SER A 221 -14.33 -8.51 -13.87
C SER A 221 -14.07 -9.95 -14.30
N HIS A 222 -12.80 -10.35 -14.42
CA HIS A 222 -12.44 -11.73 -14.78
C HIS A 222 -12.70 -12.73 -13.64
N ALA A 223 -12.74 -12.27 -12.39
CA ALA A 223 -13.05 -13.10 -11.22
C ALA A 223 -14.54 -13.12 -10.88
N ILE A 224 -15.32 -12.16 -11.41
CA ILE A 224 -16.74 -12.02 -11.09
C ILE A 224 -17.57 -13.06 -11.88
N GLY A 225 -18.40 -13.81 -11.16
CA GLY A 225 -19.29 -14.82 -11.78
C GLY A 225 -18.74 -16.23 -11.78
N GLU A 226 -17.44 -16.43 -11.60
CA GLU A 226 -16.78 -17.74 -11.59
C GLU A 226 -16.95 -18.51 -10.28
N SER A 227 -16.96 -19.85 -10.35
CA SER A 227 -16.87 -20.74 -9.19
C SER A 227 -15.39 -21.00 -8.89
N LEU A 228 -14.76 -20.08 -8.15
CA LEU A 228 -13.35 -20.13 -7.83
C LEU A 228 -13.03 -21.21 -6.79
N ILE A 229 -12.12 -22.12 -7.13
CA ILE A 229 -11.51 -23.09 -6.22
C ILE A 229 -10.05 -22.77 -5.92
N GLY A 230 -9.46 -21.88 -6.69
CA GLY A 230 -8.11 -21.36 -6.48
C GLY A 230 -7.97 -19.93 -6.99
N ALA A 231 -7.15 -19.15 -6.32
CA ALA A 231 -6.83 -17.81 -6.78
C ALA A 231 -5.40 -17.42 -6.42
N GLU A 232 -4.76 -16.65 -7.30
CA GLU A 232 -3.44 -16.04 -7.07
C GLU A 232 -3.48 -14.56 -7.41
N LEU A 233 -2.96 -13.74 -6.50
CA LEU A 233 -2.62 -12.36 -6.78
C LEU A 233 -1.10 -12.21 -6.75
N ASP A 234 -0.50 -12.06 -7.93
CA ASP A 234 0.93 -11.88 -8.10
C ASP A 234 1.31 -10.40 -8.18
N GLU A 235 2.44 -10.06 -7.56
CA GLU A 235 2.97 -8.71 -7.50
C GLU A 235 2.01 -7.66 -6.90
N ALA A 236 1.33 -8.03 -5.83
CA ALA A 236 0.35 -7.20 -5.14
C ALA A 236 0.88 -5.80 -4.75
N GLU A 237 2.20 -5.66 -4.52
CA GLU A 237 2.84 -4.41 -4.10
C GLU A 237 3.65 -3.73 -5.21
N TYR A 238 3.57 -4.18 -6.46
CA TYR A 238 4.38 -3.63 -7.55
C TYR A 238 4.05 -2.17 -7.89
N ARG A 239 2.83 -1.73 -7.66
CA ARG A 239 2.41 -0.34 -7.87
C ARG A 239 2.38 0.40 -6.54
N ARG A 240 3.13 1.51 -6.48
CA ARG A 240 3.25 2.36 -5.27
C ARG A 240 2.18 3.44 -5.16
N ASP A 241 1.30 3.56 -6.13
CA ASP A 241 0.22 4.53 -6.09
C ASP A 241 -0.87 4.05 -5.11
N TYR A 242 -1.40 4.94 -4.30
CA TYR A 242 -2.48 4.66 -3.35
C TYR A 242 -3.66 3.90 -3.99
N ASP A 243 -4.06 4.32 -5.20
CA ASP A 243 -5.11 3.64 -5.98
C ASP A 243 -4.75 2.19 -6.31
N ALA A 244 -3.48 1.88 -6.48
CA ALA A 244 -3.04 0.54 -6.80
C ALA A 244 -3.05 -0.40 -5.60
N VAL A 245 -2.65 0.08 -4.42
CA VAL A 245 -2.77 -0.67 -3.15
C VAL A 245 -4.24 -0.94 -2.85
N SER A 246 -5.10 0.07 -2.98
CA SER A 246 -6.54 -0.06 -2.81
C SER A 246 -7.15 -1.06 -3.82
N LYS A 247 -6.74 -1.01 -5.09
CA LYS A 247 -7.18 -1.96 -6.12
C LYS A 247 -6.71 -3.37 -5.82
N ALA A 248 -5.45 -3.56 -5.42
CA ALA A 248 -4.92 -4.88 -5.07
C ALA A 248 -5.67 -5.49 -3.87
N MET A 249 -5.98 -4.68 -2.84
CA MET A 249 -6.81 -5.12 -1.72
C MET A 249 -8.23 -5.46 -2.14
N ASN A 250 -8.83 -4.70 -3.04
CA ASN A 250 -10.16 -5.00 -3.58
C ASN A 250 -10.15 -6.30 -4.39
N PHE A 251 -9.12 -6.56 -5.20
CA PHE A 251 -8.94 -7.84 -5.88
C PHE A 251 -8.84 -8.99 -4.89
N TYR A 252 -7.95 -8.86 -3.91
CA TYR A 252 -7.76 -9.86 -2.88
C TYR A 252 -9.05 -10.16 -2.12
N ASN A 253 -9.72 -9.13 -1.60
CA ASN A 253 -10.97 -9.28 -0.86
C ASN A 253 -12.06 -9.96 -1.71
N THR A 254 -12.20 -9.55 -2.98
CA THR A 254 -13.18 -10.15 -3.88
C THR A 254 -12.88 -11.63 -4.15
N MET A 255 -11.63 -12.00 -4.36
CA MET A 255 -11.26 -13.41 -4.54
C MET A 255 -11.50 -14.21 -3.26
N LYS A 256 -11.13 -13.66 -2.10
CA LYS A 256 -11.36 -14.27 -0.79
C LYS A 256 -12.84 -14.48 -0.52
N GLU A 257 -13.65 -13.44 -0.69
CA GLU A 257 -15.11 -13.53 -0.54
C GLU A 257 -15.72 -14.59 -1.47
N ARG A 258 -15.24 -14.72 -2.69
CA ARG A 258 -15.72 -15.74 -3.64
C ARG A 258 -15.38 -17.16 -3.20
N LEU A 259 -14.17 -17.37 -2.72
CA LEU A 259 -13.76 -18.67 -2.19
C LEU A 259 -14.50 -19.00 -0.90
N GLU A 260 -14.60 -18.07 0.04
CA GLU A 260 -15.22 -18.27 1.35
C GLU A 260 -16.75 -18.40 1.25
N ASN A 261 -17.43 -17.50 0.56
CA ASN A 261 -18.90 -17.52 0.50
C ASN A 261 -19.47 -18.76 -0.20
N ARG A 262 -18.72 -19.34 -1.14
CA ARG A 262 -19.18 -20.55 -1.85
C ARG A 262 -18.65 -21.85 -1.26
N PHE A 263 -17.39 -21.83 -0.81
CA PHE A 263 -16.64 -23.05 -0.52
C PHE A 263 -15.91 -22.97 0.82
N PHE A 264 -16.46 -22.26 1.79
CA PHE A 264 -15.83 -22.01 3.09
C PHE A 264 -15.34 -23.27 3.78
N ASP A 265 -16.15 -24.33 3.76
CA ASP A 265 -15.86 -25.60 4.43
C ASP A 265 -15.21 -26.63 3.50
N ILE A 266 -14.97 -26.30 2.23
CA ILE A 266 -14.36 -27.23 1.28
C ILE A 266 -12.82 -27.16 1.40
N PRO A 267 -12.11 -28.26 1.68
CA PRO A 267 -10.67 -28.26 1.94
C PRO A 267 -9.81 -28.05 0.68
N TRP A 268 -10.37 -28.20 -0.52
CA TRP A 268 -9.64 -28.05 -1.80
C TRP A 268 -9.78 -26.65 -2.41
N THR A 269 -9.90 -25.64 -1.57
CA THR A 269 -9.82 -24.25 -1.98
C THR A 269 -8.50 -23.64 -1.52
N ILE A 270 -7.89 -22.79 -2.35
CA ILE A 270 -6.62 -22.15 -2.01
C ILE A 270 -6.52 -20.73 -2.57
N LEU A 271 -6.06 -19.81 -1.75
CA LEU A 271 -5.76 -18.44 -2.12
C LEU A 271 -4.27 -18.15 -1.87
N THR A 272 -3.59 -17.67 -2.89
CA THR A 272 -2.18 -17.29 -2.78
C THR A 272 -1.99 -15.80 -3.06
N LEU A 273 -1.22 -15.14 -2.23
CA LEU A 273 -0.79 -13.76 -2.39
C LEU A 273 0.73 -13.75 -2.53
N VAL A 274 1.23 -13.26 -3.66
CA VAL A 274 2.67 -13.27 -3.96
C VAL A 274 3.15 -11.84 -4.17
N SER A 275 4.12 -11.40 -3.38
CA SER A 275 4.80 -10.15 -3.63
C SER A 275 6.13 -10.03 -2.89
N SER A 276 7.01 -9.19 -3.40
CA SER A 276 8.14 -8.70 -2.62
C SER A 276 7.66 -7.53 -1.78
N ALA A 277 7.93 -7.54 -0.47
CA ALA A 277 7.55 -6.45 0.42
C ALA A 277 8.23 -5.15 -0.04
N ALA A 278 7.44 -4.20 -0.51
CA ALA A 278 7.96 -2.94 -1.04
C ALA A 278 7.83 -1.78 -0.05
N SER A 279 6.81 -1.77 0.81
CA SER A 279 6.52 -0.69 1.74
C SER A 279 5.93 -1.23 3.04
N SER A 280 6.19 -0.55 4.15
CA SER A 280 5.57 -0.86 5.46
C SER A 280 4.04 -0.64 5.47
N GLU A 281 3.51 0.10 4.52
CA GLU A 281 2.08 0.38 4.34
C GLU A 281 1.48 -0.37 3.13
N GLY A 282 2.22 -1.33 2.59
CA GLY A 282 1.76 -2.16 1.47
C GLY A 282 0.62 -3.09 1.85
N VAL A 283 0.10 -3.81 0.85
CA VAL A 283 -0.97 -4.81 1.01
C VAL A 283 -0.55 -5.90 1.98
N ILE A 284 0.65 -6.46 1.80
CA ILE A 284 1.15 -7.58 2.60
C ILE A 284 1.35 -7.19 4.08
N PRO A 285 2.10 -6.13 4.44
CA PRO A 285 2.27 -5.75 5.84
C PRO A 285 0.95 -5.41 6.53
N SER A 286 0.08 -4.65 5.87
CA SER A 286 -1.23 -4.29 6.40
C SER A 286 -2.12 -5.50 6.65
N TYR A 287 -1.99 -6.53 5.80
CA TYR A 287 -2.74 -7.76 5.93
C TYR A 287 -2.15 -8.67 7.01
N ILE A 288 -0.83 -8.85 7.05
CA ILE A 288 -0.13 -9.62 8.08
C ILE A 288 -0.47 -9.09 9.48
N GLU A 289 -0.56 -7.78 9.64
CA GLU A 289 -0.92 -7.16 10.91
C GLU A 289 -2.34 -7.52 11.36
N LYS A 290 -3.27 -7.58 10.41
CA LYS A 290 -4.66 -8.01 10.66
C LYS A 290 -4.82 -9.50 10.95
N VAL A 291 -3.92 -10.33 10.39
CA VAL A 291 -3.99 -11.80 10.45
C VAL A 291 -3.20 -12.36 11.65
N LYS A 292 -2.38 -11.57 12.33
CA LYS A 292 -1.59 -12.00 13.49
C LYS A 292 -2.39 -12.58 14.65
N GLU A 293 -3.71 -12.48 14.63
CA GLU A 293 -4.60 -13.07 15.61
C GLU A 293 -5.04 -14.48 15.12
N ASP A 294 -4.29 -15.52 15.51
CA ASP A 294 -4.64 -16.95 15.55
C ASP A 294 -5.56 -17.54 14.45
N ASN A 295 -5.25 -17.29 13.19
CA ASN A 295 -5.95 -17.98 12.11
C ASN A 295 -5.10 -19.13 11.55
N GLU A 296 -5.35 -20.36 12.00
CA GLU A 296 -4.64 -21.55 11.54
C GLU A 296 -4.79 -21.84 10.04
N LYS A 297 -5.80 -21.27 9.39
CA LYS A 297 -6.05 -21.42 7.95
C LYS A 297 -5.16 -20.51 7.08
N ILE A 298 -4.45 -19.56 7.68
CA ILE A 298 -3.60 -18.60 6.98
C ILE A 298 -2.14 -18.78 7.36
N ARG A 299 -1.27 -18.84 6.37
CA ARG A 299 0.18 -18.92 6.55
C ARG A 299 0.88 -17.80 5.83
N VAL A 300 1.88 -17.23 6.50
CA VAL A 300 2.73 -16.17 5.97
C VAL A 300 4.16 -16.65 5.96
N TYR A 301 4.79 -16.66 4.78
CA TYR A 301 6.19 -17.03 4.62
C TYR A 301 6.95 -15.84 4.05
N SER A 302 7.97 -15.41 4.76
CA SER A 302 8.87 -14.34 4.32
C SER A 302 10.31 -14.80 4.50
N TYR A 303 11.01 -15.01 3.39
CA TYR A 303 12.38 -15.53 3.38
C TYR A 303 13.33 -14.51 2.77
N ALA A 304 14.53 -14.44 3.34
CA ALA A 304 15.69 -13.86 2.68
C ALA A 304 16.21 -14.79 1.57
N LEU A 305 17.06 -14.26 0.71
CA LEU A 305 17.59 -15.02 -0.41
C LEU A 305 18.44 -16.23 0.07
N TRP A 306 19.13 -16.08 1.18
CA TRP A 306 19.96 -17.14 1.81
C TRP A 306 19.16 -18.14 2.62
N ASP A 307 17.94 -17.85 3.02
CA ASP A 307 17.10 -18.79 3.76
C ASP A 307 16.53 -19.91 2.85
N VAL A 308 16.36 -19.61 1.55
CA VAL A 308 15.76 -20.58 0.61
C VAL A 308 16.79 -21.40 -0.14
N ARG A 309 18.03 -20.96 -0.19
CA ARG A 309 19.12 -21.57 -0.95
C ARG A 309 20.20 -22.07 0.00
N ASP A 310 20.53 -23.33 -0.08
CA ASP A 310 21.64 -23.90 0.64
C ASP A 310 22.92 -23.82 -0.21
N PHE A 311 23.56 -22.66 -0.20
CA PHE A 311 24.82 -22.46 -0.91
C PHE A 311 25.98 -22.34 0.08
N ASP A 312 27.02 -23.16 -0.09
CA ASP A 312 28.25 -23.09 0.72
C ASP A 312 28.84 -21.70 0.84
N VAL A 313 28.61 -20.84 -0.16
CA VAL A 313 29.09 -19.46 -0.15
C VAL A 313 28.49 -18.63 0.98
N TYR A 314 27.31 -18.97 1.45
CA TYR A 314 26.65 -18.27 2.55
C TYR A 314 27.21 -18.62 3.92
N ASN A 315 27.93 -19.74 4.03
CA ASN A 315 28.56 -20.19 5.26
C ASN A 315 29.97 -19.63 5.49
N LYS A 316 30.49 -18.77 4.56
CA LYS A 316 31.85 -18.22 4.63
C LYS A 316 32.04 -17.06 5.60
N GLY A 317 31.00 -16.64 6.29
CA GLY A 317 30.98 -15.56 7.27
C GLY A 317 29.81 -14.61 7.07
N TYR A 318 29.64 -13.74 8.05
CA TYR A 318 28.50 -12.84 8.14
C TYR A 318 28.96 -11.41 8.49
N PHE A 319 28.12 -10.45 8.20
CA PHE A 319 28.16 -9.09 8.71
C PHE A 319 26.76 -8.69 9.18
N TYR A 320 26.69 -7.61 9.93
CA TYR A 320 25.43 -7.19 10.55
C TYR A 320 24.97 -5.85 9.97
N VAL A 321 23.67 -5.77 9.71
CA VAL A 321 23.00 -4.60 9.17
C VAL A 321 21.94 -4.15 10.19
N LEU A 322 22.02 -2.89 10.59
CA LEU A 322 20.94 -2.24 11.33
C LEU A 322 19.84 -1.86 10.34
N LYS A 323 18.69 -2.51 10.43
CA LYS A 323 17.46 -2.01 9.83
C LYS A 323 16.96 -0.89 10.73
N GLY A 324 16.98 0.32 10.22
CA GLY A 324 16.58 1.52 10.93
C GLY A 324 15.06 1.60 11.17
N ASN A 325 14.61 2.76 11.53
CA ASN A 325 13.21 3.13 11.69
C ASN A 325 12.96 4.49 10.99
N LYS A 326 11.78 5.08 11.20
CA LYS A 326 11.41 6.39 10.60
C LYS A 326 12.39 7.54 10.93
N ASN A 327 13.20 7.42 11.98
CA ASN A 327 14.11 8.46 12.47
C ASN A 327 15.59 8.07 12.35
N ILE A 328 15.87 6.79 12.14
CA ILE A 328 17.24 6.23 12.11
C ILE A 328 17.41 5.51 10.76
N PRO A 329 18.36 5.95 9.91
CA PRO A 329 18.61 5.29 8.63
C PRO A 329 19.17 3.88 8.84
N SER A 330 18.83 3.00 7.90
CA SER A 330 19.41 1.66 7.84
C SER A 330 20.90 1.78 7.43
N ARG A 331 21.75 0.95 8.03
CA ARG A 331 23.19 0.95 7.74
C ARG A 331 23.88 -0.35 8.11
N ILE A 332 25.01 -0.61 7.53
CA ILE A 332 25.92 -1.66 7.99
C ILE A 332 26.53 -1.25 9.34
N LEU A 333 26.59 -2.16 10.29
CA LEU A 333 27.24 -1.91 11.58
C LEU A 333 28.76 -1.77 11.39
N THR A 334 29.38 -0.84 12.13
CA THR A 334 30.85 -0.74 12.17
C THR A 334 31.48 -1.98 12.81
N ILE A 335 32.76 -2.17 12.66
CA ILE A 335 33.47 -3.33 13.25
C ILE A 335 33.34 -3.33 14.79
N GLU A 336 33.40 -2.14 15.41
CA GLU A 336 33.24 -2.00 16.86
C GLU A 336 31.81 -2.34 17.30
N GLU A 337 30.80 -1.88 16.54
CA GLU A 337 29.40 -2.16 16.81
C GLU A 337 29.06 -3.64 16.63
N GLN A 338 29.63 -4.30 15.61
CA GLN A 338 29.50 -5.75 15.41
C GLN A 338 30.09 -6.52 16.58
N ALA A 339 31.29 -6.13 17.05
CA ALA A 339 31.92 -6.74 18.21
C ALA A 339 31.13 -6.50 19.52
N LEU A 340 30.44 -5.38 19.64
CA LEU A 340 29.53 -5.12 20.76
C LEU A 340 28.25 -5.96 20.66
N HIS A 341 27.71 -6.11 19.46
CA HIS A 341 26.52 -6.94 19.24
C HIS A 341 26.78 -8.41 19.55
N GLU A 342 27.90 -8.97 19.08
CA GLU A 342 28.31 -10.33 19.36
C GLU A 342 28.54 -10.64 20.85
N LYS A 343 28.79 -9.59 21.65
CA LYS A 343 28.95 -9.65 23.11
C LYS A 343 27.67 -9.27 23.88
N ASP A 344 26.54 -9.12 23.21
CA ASP A 344 25.27 -8.64 23.77
C ASP A 344 25.35 -7.27 24.51
N LYS A 345 26.32 -6.44 24.09
CA LYS A 345 26.53 -5.10 24.67
C LYS A 345 26.10 -3.96 23.75
N PHE A 346 25.62 -4.26 22.55
CA PHE A 346 25.09 -3.25 21.64
C PHE A 346 23.73 -2.77 22.11
N ILE A 347 23.59 -1.49 22.37
CA ILE A 347 22.31 -0.88 22.76
C ILE A 347 21.50 -0.67 21.48
N MET A 348 20.52 -1.53 21.27
CA MET A 348 19.62 -1.45 20.13
C MET A 348 18.73 -0.21 20.23
N PRO A 349 18.70 0.68 19.23
CA PRO A 349 17.73 1.76 19.20
C PRO A 349 16.30 1.22 19.13
N THR A 350 15.36 1.91 19.76
CA THR A 350 13.94 1.52 19.82
C THR A 350 13.38 1.34 18.41
N ASN A 351 12.62 0.25 18.19
CA ASN A 351 12.01 -0.10 16.90
C ASN A 351 13.02 -0.30 15.74
N CYS A 352 14.28 -0.62 16.03
CA CYS A 352 15.26 -1.09 15.06
C CYS A 352 15.44 -2.60 15.17
N LYS A 353 16.02 -3.21 14.13
CA LYS A 353 16.33 -4.64 14.08
C LYS A 353 17.72 -4.84 13.50
N ILE A 354 18.51 -5.76 14.07
CA ILE A 354 19.77 -6.21 13.46
C ILE A 354 19.49 -7.45 12.63
N ILE A 355 20.04 -7.45 11.41
CA ILE A 355 19.93 -8.56 10.46
C ILE A 355 21.33 -9.09 10.19
N GLN A 356 21.48 -10.40 10.36
CA GLN A 356 22.70 -11.12 10.01
C GLN A 356 22.68 -11.43 8.52
N VAL A 357 23.68 -11.00 7.77
CA VAL A 357 23.74 -11.13 6.32
C VAL A 357 25.00 -11.87 5.91
N PRO A 358 24.93 -12.89 5.02
CA PRO A 358 26.11 -13.56 4.50
C PRO A 358 27.08 -12.58 3.80
N ILE A 359 28.38 -12.74 4.03
CA ILE A 359 29.40 -11.88 3.49
C ILE A 359 29.41 -11.81 1.94
N ALA A 360 28.86 -12.85 1.30
CA ALA A 360 28.66 -12.90 -0.15
C ALA A 360 27.79 -11.74 -0.71
N HIS A 361 26.93 -11.17 0.12
CA HIS A 361 26.06 -10.04 -0.25
C HIS A 361 26.61 -8.68 0.18
N LYS A 362 27.80 -8.60 0.78
CA LYS A 362 28.35 -7.36 1.34
C LYS A 362 28.38 -6.22 0.32
N GLY A 363 28.86 -6.46 -0.89
CA GLY A 363 28.92 -5.44 -1.94
C GLY A 363 27.55 -4.90 -2.37
N THR A 364 26.49 -5.75 -2.31
CA THR A 364 25.13 -5.30 -2.58
C THR A 364 24.62 -4.33 -1.51
N PHE A 365 24.91 -4.63 -0.24
CA PHE A 365 24.55 -3.77 0.88
C PHE A 365 25.39 -2.49 0.95
N GLU A 366 26.67 -2.55 0.61
CA GLU A 366 27.53 -1.36 0.52
C GLU A 366 27.07 -0.39 -0.59
N SER A 367 26.48 -0.92 -1.65
CA SER A 367 25.93 -0.11 -2.74
C SER A 367 24.66 0.64 -2.36
N ASP A 368 23.70 -0.03 -1.70
CA ASP A 368 22.41 0.54 -1.28
C ASP A 368 21.77 -0.39 -0.22
N VAL A 369 21.88 0.03 1.04
CA VAL A 369 21.42 -0.78 2.18
C VAL A 369 19.91 -1.04 2.14
N ASP A 370 19.09 -0.01 1.90
CA ASP A 370 17.63 -0.14 1.95
C ASP A 370 17.11 -1.01 0.80
N ARG A 371 17.68 -0.84 -0.39
CA ARG A 371 17.37 -1.68 -1.55
C ARG A 371 17.81 -3.13 -1.33
N ALA A 372 18.98 -3.34 -0.71
CA ALA A 372 19.47 -4.68 -0.39
C ALA A 372 18.62 -5.35 0.69
N LEU A 373 18.18 -4.62 1.73
CA LEU A 373 17.24 -5.10 2.74
C LEU A 373 15.94 -5.60 2.08
N MET A 374 15.38 -4.83 1.16
CA MET A 374 14.14 -5.19 0.48
C MET A 374 14.33 -6.38 -0.47
N ASN A 375 15.31 -6.29 -1.38
CA ASN A 375 15.42 -7.24 -2.48
C ASN A 375 16.15 -8.53 -2.10
N THR A 376 17.03 -8.48 -1.10
CA THR A 376 17.93 -9.59 -0.74
C THR A 376 17.57 -10.21 0.61
N ALA A 377 17.27 -9.36 1.61
CA ALA A 377 16.85 -9.83 2.93
C ALA A 377 15.34 -10.06 3.06
N GLY A 378 14.53 -9.57 2.12
CA GLY A 378 13.07 -9.69 2.20
C GLY A 378 12.44 -8.85 3.30
N GLU A 379 13.18 -7.87 3.79
CA GLU A 379 12.71 -6.96 4.81
C GLU A 379 11.99 -5.77 4.18
N VAL A 380 10.91 -5.36 4.81
CA VAL A 380 10.19 -4.16 4.37
C VAL A 380 11.11 -2.96 4.53
N ALA A 381 11.42 -2.28 3.44
CA ALA A 381 12.19 -1.06 3.49
C ALA A 381 11.37 0.06 4.16
N ILE A 382 12.06 0.92 4.89
CA ILE A 382 11.47 2.15 5.40
C ILE A 382 11.47 3.14 4.25
N THR A 383 10.49 3.00 3.35
CA THR A 383 10.38 3.82 2.14
C THR A 383 9.63 5.12 2.39
N ASP A 384 8.82 5.18 3.43
CA ASP A 384 7.94 6.30 3.71
C ASP A 384 8.39 6.99 4.99
N LEU A 385 9.26 7.97 4.84
CA LEU A 385 9.67 8.83 5.94
C LEU A 385 8.60 9.91 6.15
N HIS A 386 8.18 10.14 7.40
CA HIS A 386 7.39 11.33 7.70
C HIS A 386 8.24 12.57 7.39
N LEU A 387 7.69 13.45 6.57
CA LEU A 387 8.40 14.66 6.17
C LEU A 387 8.62 15.60 7.36
N PHE A 388 7.64 15.71 8.25
CA PHE A 388 7.73 16.48 9.48
C PHE A 388 8.10 15.54 10.63
N THR A 389 9.23 15.79 11.28
CA THR A 389 9.74 14.99 12.40
C THR A 389 9.18 15.44 13.75
N THR A 390 8.61 16.62 13.81
CA THR A 390 7.90 17.19 14.95
C THR A 390 6.64 17.91 14.48
N TYR A 391 5.68 18.05 15.35
CA TYR A 391 4.41 18.72 15.10
C TYR A 391 4.12 19.83 16.13
N GLU A 392 5.13 20.23 16.88
CA GLU A 392 5.00 21.19 18.00
C GLU A 392 4.24 22.48 17.61
N PRO A 393 4.49 23.16 16.47
CA PRO A 393 3.73 24.35 16.10
C PRO A 393 2.25 24.09 15.85
N PHE A 394 1.88 22.88 15.46
CA PHE A 394 0.48 22.50 15.20
C PHE A 394 -0.24 22.08 16.48
N GLU A 395 0.49 21.52 17.46
CA GLU A 395 -0.04 21.05 18.73
C GLU A 395 -0.10 22.19 19.75
N ASN A 396 0.91 23.07 19.75
CA ASN A 396 1.03 24.23 20.62
C ASN A 396 0.69 25.53 19.85
N TYR A 397 -0.48 25.57 19.23
CA TYR A 397 -0.94 26.70 18.45
C TYR A 397 -1.25 27.93 19.34
N GLU A 398 -1.18 29.11 18.74
CA GLU A 398 -1.45 30.38 19.40
C GLU A 398 -2.94 30.72 19.32
N THR A 399 -3.60 30.82 20.47
CA THR A 399 -5.06 31.04 20.53
C THR A 399 -5.50 32.41 20.05
N PHE A 400 -4.60 33.39 20.03
CA PHE A 400 -4.87 34.75 19.53
C PHE A 400 -4.64 34.91 18.03
N LEU A 401 -4.07 33.91 17.35
CA LEU A 401 -3.96 33.84 15.90
C LEU A 401 -5.23 33.27 15.29
N CYS A 402 -5.50 33.65 14.03
CA CYS A 402 -6.66 33.15 13.32
C CYS A 402 -6.63 31.63 13.20
N PRO A 403 -7.68 30.93 13.61
CA PRO A 403 -7.79 29.52 13.39
C PRO A 403 -7.94 29.24 11.87
N GLU A 404 -7.80 27.99 11.51
CA GLU A 404 -8.07 27.52 10.15
C GLU A 404 -9.49 27.88 9.70
N LEU A 405 -9.61 28.51 8.56
CA LEU A 405 -10.88 29.00 8.03
C LEU A 405 -11.45 28.05 6.97
N TYR A 406 -12.76 27.81 7.07
CA TYR A 406 -13.54 27.05 6.09
C TYR A 406 -14.41 28.03 5.32
N ILE A 407 -14.05 28.30 4.06
CA ILE A 407 -14.72 29.29 3.23
C ILE A 407 -15.44 28.57 2.09
N THR A 408 -16.69 28.94 1.84
CA THR A 408 -17.48 28.36 0.76
C THR A 408 -17.64 29.35 -0.40
N SER A 409 -17.19 28.95 -1.58
CA SER A 409 -17.45 29.67 -2.83
C SER A 409 -18.76 29.14 -3.43
N ASN A 410 -19.81 29.93 -3.42
CA ASN A 410 -21.11 29.56 -3.99
C ASN A 410 -21.53 30.58 -5.04
N LEU A 411 -21.59 30.18 -6.32
CA LEU A 411 -22.01 30.93 -7.48
C LEU A 411 -23.42 31.59 -7.36
N GLN A 412 -24.31 30.90 -6.61
CA GLN A 412 -25.70 31.34 -6.49
C GLN A 412 -25.92 32.43 -5.41
N GLN A 413 -24.96 32.59 -4.52
CA GLN A 413 -25.05 33.52 -3.41
C GLN A 413 -23.96 34.57 -3.50
N SER A 414 -23.81 35.44 -4.43
CA SER A 414 -22.75 36.49 -4.60
C SER A 414 -22.02 36.98 -3.31
N THR A 415 -21.76 36.05 -2.38
CA THR A 415 -21.10 36.30 -1.10
C THR A 415 -19.60 36.39 -1.34
N LYS A 416 -19.03 37.56 -1.18
CA LYS A 416 -17.57 37.76 -1.28
C LYS A 416 -16.85 36.88 -0.26
N LEU A 417 -15.79 36.19 -0.64
CA LEU A 417 -15.02 35.31 0.27
C LEU A 417 -14.49 36.05 1.50
N ILE A 418 -14.13 37.32 1.36
CA ILE A 418 -13.64 38.19 2.42
C ILE A 418 -14.63 38.33 3.59
N THR A 419 -15.94 38.29 3.34
CA THR A 419 -16.95 38.44 4.38
C THR A 419 -17.06 37.24 5.29
N GLN A 420 -16.46 36.11 4.92
CA GLN A 420 -16.41 34.90 5.72
C GLN A 420 -15.19 34.87 6.66
N ILE A 421 -14.27 35.83 6.55
CA ILE A 421 -13.14 35.97 7.50
C ILE A 421 -13.65 36.71 8.73
N PRO A 422 -13.42 36.18 9.95
CA PRO A 422 -13.90 36.81 11.18
C PRO A 422 -13.35 38.23 11.36
N ILE A 423 -14.26 39.18 11.66
CA ILE A 423 -13.97 40.61 11.74
C ILE A 423 -12.95 40.96 12.83
N GLU A 424 -12.86 40.15 13.88
CA GLU A 424 -11.93 40.35 15.02
C GLU A 424 -10.45 40.29 14.63
N PHE A 425 -10.13 39.73 13.46
CA PHE A 425 -8.76 39.70 12.95
C PHE A 425 -8.37 40.93 12.15
N PHE A 426 -9.33 41.88 12.00
CA PHE A 426 -9.11 43.14 11.35
C PHE A 426 -9.23 44.33 12.34
N MET A 427 -8.49 45.37 12.05
CA MET A 427 -8.70 46.71 12.63
C MET A 427 -9.40 47.56 11.57
N ILE A 428 -10.51 48.21 11.98
CA ILE A 428 -11.30 49.04 11.13
C ILE A 428 -11.37 50.40 11.73
N TYR A 429 -10.67 51.41 11.19
CA TYR A 429 -10.69 52.77 11.67
C TYR A 429 -11.84 53.58 11.06
N ASN A 430 -12.11 53.36 9.74
CA ASN A 430 -13.22 53.94 9.02
C ASN A 430 -13.48 53.05 7.77
N GLU A 431 -14.42 53.42 6.92
CA GLU A 431 -14.76 52.64 5.72
C GLU A 431 -13.58 52.41 4.77
N ASN A 432 -12.57 53.30 4.77
CA ASN A 432 -11.42 53.25 3.88
C ASN A 432 -10.10 52.82 4.55
N SER A 433 -10.12 52.53 5.84
CA SER A 433 -8.90 52.23 6.60
C SER A 433 -9.08 50.97 7.42
N LYS A 434 -8.91 49.83 6.76
CA LYS A 434 -8.97 48.49 7.33
C LYS A 434 -7.59 47.83 7.21
N TYR A 435 -7.18 47.12 8.24
CA TYR A 435 -5.87 46.43 8.32
C TYR A 435 -6.00 45.10 8.99
N ILE A 436 -5.10 44.17 8.68
CA ILE A 436 -4.95 42.98 9.53
C ILE A 436 -4.45 43.43 10.91
N ARG A 437 -5.16 43.06 11.98
CA ARG A 437 -4.93 43.54 13.34
C ARG A 437 -3.49 43.31 13.79
N ARG A 438 -2.94 42.10 13.51
CA ARG A 438 -1.58 41.77 13.87
C ARG A 438 -0.60 42.31 12.84
N ALA A 439 0.43 43.03 13.33
CA ALA A 439 1.48 43.58 12.48
C ALA A 439 0.95 44.29 11.21
N PRO A 440 0.15 45.36 11.33
CA PRO A 440 -0.56 45.96 10.20
C PRO A 440 0.35 46.39 9.04
N ASN A 441 1.59 46.77 9.34
CA ASN A 441 2.59 47.21 8.36
C ASN A 441 3.50 46.08 7.86
N ALA A 442 3.29 44.84 8.29
CA ALA A 442 4.13 43.72 7.89
C ALA A 442 3.98 43.44 6.40
N LEU A 443 5.12 43.10 5.79
CA LEU A 443 5.13 42.56 4.42
C LEU A 443 4.62 41.11 4.46
N ARG A 444 3.59 40.82 3.65
CA ARG A 444 2.90 39.52 3.68
C ARG A 444 3.17 38.68 2.44
N TYR A 445 3.21 37.39 2.64
CA TYR A 445 3.48 36.39 1.62
C TYR A 445 2.29 35.47 1.50
N CYS A 446 1.82 35.32 0.26
CA CYS A 446 0.65 34.51 -0.04
C CYS A 446 1.02 33.37 -0.99
N HIS A 447 0.45 32.21 -0.76
CA HIS A 447 0.43 31.14 -1.75
C HIS A 447 -0.96 30.55 -1.88
N ILE A 448 -1.35 30.26 -3.13
CA ILE A 448 -2.66 29.78 -3.52
C ILE A 448 -2.45 28.45 -4.24
N ASP A 449 -2.98 27.38 -3.68
CA ASP A 449 -3.04 26.09 -4.34
C ASP A 449 -4.47 25.84 -4.85
N LEU A 450 -4.61 25.88 -6.17
CA LEU A 450 -5.88 25.66 -6.86
C LEU A 450 -5.87 24.24 -7.44
N ALA A 451 -6.52 23.32 -6.76
CA ALA A 451 -6.78 22.02 -7.35
C ALA A 451 -7.83 22.10 -8.48
N GLU A 452 -7.79 21.18 -9.46
CA GLU A 452 -8.82 21.08 -10.54
C GLU A 452 -10.23 20.76 -10.04
N SER A 453 -10.51 20.97 -8.76
CA SER A 453 -11.64 20.40 -8.08
C SER A 453 -12.45 21.44 -7.30
N THR A 454 -13.22 20.93 -6.42
CA THR A 454 -14.10 21.60 -5.49
C THR A 454 -13.39 22.20 -4.27
N GLU A 455 -12.06 22.11 -4.18
CA GLU A 455 -11.27 22.56 -3.01
C GLU A 455 -10.04 23.37 -3.45
N ALA A 456 -9.65 24.36 -2.66
CA ALA A 456 -8.40 25.12 -2.79
C ALA A 456 -7.85 25.50 -1.42
N GLY A 457 -6.53 25.65 -1.35
CA GLY A 457 -5.83 26.17 -0.18
C GLY A 457 -5.32 27.60 -0.43
N VAL A 458 -5.47 28.50 0.55
CA VAL A 458 -4.88 29.84 0.54
C VAL A 458 -4.24 30.09 1.89
N THR A 459 -2.95 30.45 1.89
CA THR A 459 -2.23 30.79 3.13
C THR A 459 -1.56 32.16 2.98
N ILE A 460 -1.66 32.97 4.03
CA ILE A 460 -1.01 34.27 4.15
C ILE A 460 -0.18 34.28 5.42
N CYS A 461 1.08 34.70 5.34
CA CYS A 461 1.99 34.79 6.48
C CYS A 461 2.88 36.02 6.41
N HIS A 462 3.52 36.37 7.52
CA HIS A 462 4.54 37.43 7.60
C HIS A 462 5.71 37.01 8.49
N LYS A 463 6.75 37.84 8.56
CA LYS A 463 7.91 37.63 9.41
C LYS A 463 7.85 38.51 10.66
N GLU A 464 8.19 37.94 11.81
CA GLU A 464 8.40 38.68 13.07
C GLU A 464 9.77 38.38 13.64
N LEU A 465 10.30 39.29 14.44
CA LEU A 465 11.51 39.07 15.19
C LEU A 465 11.12 38.62 16.62
N GLY A 466 11.39 37.37 16.92
CA GLY A 466 11.18 36.81 18.24
C GLY A 466 12.35 37.08 19.19
N GLU A 467 12.30 36.43 20.36
CA GLU A 467 13.35 36.51 21.36
C GLU A 467 14.75 36.14 20.78
N LYS A 468 15.76 36.82 21.25
CA LYS A 468 17.17 36.63 20.86
C LYS A 468 17.44 36.80 19.35
N GLY A 469 16.59 37.59 18.67
CA GLY A 469 16.78 37.85 17.23
C GLY A 469 16.40 36.70 16.29
N LYS A 470 15.65 35.72 16.78
CA LYS A 470 15.14 34.61 15.97
C LYS A 470 14.01 35.07 15.06
N VAL A 471 14.12 34.82 13.77
CA VAL A 471 13.02 35.08 12.84
C VAL A 471 11.92 34.05 13.04
N LEU A 472 10.70 34.52 13.25
CA LEU A 472 9.48 33.72 13.34
C LEU A 472 8.62 33.96 12.09
N TYR A 473 8.03 32.91 11.58
CA TYR A 473 7.09 32.96 10.46
C TYR A 473 5.68 32.79 11.05
N VAL A 474 4.93 33.87 11.03
CA VAL A 474 3.60 33.94 11.63
C VAL A 474 2.55 33.79 10.54
N VAL A 475 1.67 32.83 10.70
CA VAL A 475 0.57 32.59 9.77
C VAL A 475 -0.61 33.46 10.17
N ASP A 476 -0.95 34.42 9.32
CA ASP A 476 -2.10 35.30 9.54
C ASP A 476 -3.41 34.56 9.24
N PHE A 477 -3.47 33.87 8.10
CA PHE A 477 -4.64 33.11 7.67
C PHE A 477 -4.22 31.82 6.96
N VAL A 478 -4.87 30.74 7.29
CA VAL A 478 -4.87 29.50 6.53
C VAL A 478 -6.32 29.16 6.18
N MET A 479 -6.64 29.03 4.90
CA MET A 479 -8.02 28.93 4.44
C MET A 479 -8.19 27.72 3.54
N LYS A 480 -9.24 26.94 3.82
CA LYS A 480 -9.77 25.93 2.92
C LYS A 480 -10.99 26.51 2.22
N ILE A 481 -10.88 26.71 0.92
CA ILE A 481 -12.00 27.15 0.10
C ILE A 481 -12.66 25.94 -0.53
N THR A 482 -13.97 25.80 -0.40
CA THR A 482 -14.74 24.70 -0.97
C THR A 482 -15.84 25.22 -1.88
N SER A 483 -16.22 24.47 -2.89
CA SER A 483 -17.36 24.75 -3.75
C SER A 483 -18.12 23.47 -4.07
N PRO A 484 -19.46 23.49 -4.14
CA PRO A 484 -20.23 22.30 -4.48
C PRO A 484 -20.00 21.81 -5.92
N ASN A 485 -19.56 22.69 -6.83
CA ASN A 485 -19.31 22.35 -8.23
C ASN A 485 -17.82 22.50 -8.59
N ARG A 486 -17.38 23.73 -8.78
CA ARG A 486 -15.99 24.09 -9.10
C ARG A 486 -15.70 25.43 -8.46
N ILE A 487 -14.48 25.63 -7.96
CA ILE A 487 -14.06 26.91 -7.43
C ILE A 487 -13.88 27.89 -8.61
N GLU A 488 -14.51 29.06 -8.49
CA GLU A 488 -14.25 30.16 -9.40
C GLU A 488 -12.95 30.85 -9.04
N ILE A 489 -12.02 30.83 -9.96
CA ILE A 489 -10.72 31.51 -9.81
C ILE A 489 -10.88 32.99 -9.59
N SER A 490 -11.91 33.62 -10.20
CA SER A 490 -12.28 35.03 -9.99
C SER A 490 -12.59 35.34 -8.54
N SER A 491 -13.31 34.47 -7.82
CA SER A 491 -13.62 34.72 -6.40
C SER A 491 -12.35 34.72 -5.53
N VAL A 492 -11.37 33.89 -5.86
CA VAL A 492 -10.07 33.88 -5.16
C VAL A 492 -9.25 35.10 -5.51
N GLN A 493 -9.29 35.52 -6.77
CA GLN A 493 -8.69 36.80 -7.24
C GLN A 493 -9.30 37.99 -6.49
N ASP A 494 -10.63 38.10 -6.45
CA ASP A 494 -11.35 39.14 -5.72
C ASP A 494 -11.01 39.19 -4.22
N LEU A 495 -10.79 38.04 -3.61
CA LEU A 495 -10.31 37.97 -2.21
C LEU A 495 -8.96 38.69 -2.05
N ILE A 496 -8.00 38.36 -2.91
CA ILE A 496 -6.64 38.95 -2.83
C ILE A 496 -6.68 40.43 -3.15
N GLU A 497 -7.45 40.85 -4.18
CA GLU A 497 -7.65 42.29 -4.53
C GLU A 497 -8.28 43.03 -3.37
N THR A 498 -9.35 42.50 -2.77
CA THR A 498 -10.02 43.15 -1.63
C THR A 498 -9.07 43.29 -0.44
N LEU A 499 -8.24 42.25 -0.14
CA LEU A 499 -7.23 42.34 0.91
C LEU A 499 -6.19 43.42 0.63
N ALA A 500 -5.75 43.57 -0.60
CA ALA A 500 -4.77 44.60 -0.98
C ALA A 500 -5.38 46.02 -0.96
N GLU A 501 -6.56 46.20 -1.56
CA GLU A 501 -7.14 47.52 -1.78
C GLU A 501 -7.95 48.04 -0.60
N GLU A 502 -8.83 47.22 -0.03
CA GLU A 502 -9.70 47.63 1.07
C GLU A 502 -9.07 47.42 2.46
N TYR A 503 -8.24 46.39 2.62
CA TYR A 503 -7.61 46.02 3.92
C TYR A 503 -6.13 46.42 3.97
N ASN A 504 -5.63 47.17 3.05
CA ASN A 504 -4.28 47.72 2.98
C ASN A 504 -3.18 46.65 3.24
N VAL A 505 -3.40 45.43 2.75
CA VAL A 505 -2.43 44.34 2.93
C VAL A 505 -1.25 44.58 1.99
N ASN A 506 -0.09 44.82 2.56
CA ASN A 506 1.15 44.96 1.82
C ASN A 506 1.72 43.59 1.45
N PHE A 507 1.53 43.16 0.19
CA PHE A 507 2.05 41.90 -0.31
C PHE A 507 3.50 42.02 -0.79
N GLY A 508 4.42 41.23 -0.19
CA GLY A 508 5.78 41.09 -0.71
C GLY A 508 5.85 40.07 -1.84
N LYS A 509 5.01 39.05 -1.80
CA LYS A 509 4.90 38.05 -2.85
C LYS A 509 3.58 37.30 -2.80
N ILE A 510 2.97 37.11 -3.95
CA ILE A 510 1.78 36.28 -4.16
C ILE A 510 2.16 35.20 -5.17
N THR A 511 1.95 33.93 -4.85
CA THR A 511 2.26 32.85 -5.78
C THR A 511 1.12 31.85 -5.89
N ALA A 512 1.05 31.18 -7.05
CA ALA A 512 0.15 30.06 -7.25
C ALA A 512 0.77 29.03 -8.20
N ASP A 513 0.25 27.77 -8.20
CA ASP A 513 0.74 26.73 -9.09
C ASP A 513 0.38 26.98 -10.57
N GLN A 514 1.05 26.29 -11.48
CA GLN A 514 1.23 26.69 -12.88
C GLN A 514 0.00 26.65 -13.78
N TYR A 515 -0.93 25.71 -13.59
CA TYR A 515 -1.85 25.38 -14.68
C TYR A 515 -3.10 26.25 -14.77
N GLN A 516 -3.78 26.50 -13.66
CA GLN A 516 -5.07 27.19 -13.67
C GLN A 516 -4.99 28.66 -13.28
N SER A 517 -3.93 29.05 -12.61
CA SER A 517 -3.76 30.39 -12.03
C SER A 517 -3.17 31.43 -12.98
N SER A 518 -2.76 31.03 -14.18
CA SER A 518 -2.02 31.96 -15.08
C SER A 518 -2.74 33.25 -15.37
N GLN A 519 -4.05 33.21 -15.62
CA GLN A 519 -4.85 34.42 -15.90
C GLN A 519 -5.00 35.27 -14.63
N MET A 520 -5.28 34.67 -13.49
CA MET A 520 -5.35 35.33 -12.19
C MET A 520 -4.05 36.07 -11.88
N LEU A 521 -2.90 35.38 -11.99
CA LEU A 521 -1.59 35.96 -11.71
C LEU A 521 -1.29 37.16 -12.65
N GLN A 522 -1.64 37.04 -13.93
CA GLN A 522 -1.51 38.16 -14.87
C GLN A 522 -2.41 39.36 -14.51
N ASN A 523 -3.63 39.12 -14.04
CA ASN A 523 -4.52 40.17 -13.60
C ASN A 523 -3.98 40.86 -12.33
N LEU A 524 -3.51 40.11 -11.35
CA LEU A 524 -2.87 40.65 -10.14
C LEU A 524 -1.61 41.46 -10.48
N GLN A 525 -0.81 41.03 -11.47
CA GLN A 525 0.34 41.80 -11.95
C GLN A 525 -0.07 43.12 -12.61
N LYS A 526 -1.20 43.17 -13.34
CA LYS A 526 -1.73 44.43 -13.91
C LYS A 526 -2.11 45.42 -12.82
N LEU A 527 -2.53 44.94 -11.65
CA LEU A 527 -2.80 45.75 -10.46
C LEU A 527 -1.52 46.07 -9.67
N GLN A 528 -0.34 45.86 -10.26
CA GLN A 528 0.96 46.10 -9.66
C GLN A 528 1.24 45.26 -8.41
N LEU A 529 0.48 44.19 -8.15
CA LEU A 529 0.75 43.26 -7.09
C LEU A 529 1.90 42.30 -7.47
N PRO A 530 2.79 41.90 -6.51
CA PRO A 530 3.97 41.10 -6.76
C PRO A 530 3.59 39.64 -6.96
N ALA A 531 2.83 39.33 -8.00
CA ALA A 531 2.33 38.01 -8.29
C ALA A 531 3.28 37.21 -9.20
N GLY A 532 3.42 35.91 -8.95
CA GLY A 532 4.30 35.03 -9.71
C GLY A 532 3.94 33.57 -9.58
N ARG A 533 4.66 32.71 -10.30
CA ARG A 533 4.44 31.27 -10.27
C ARG A 533 5.36 30.58 -9.26
N LEU A 534 4.83 29.63 -8.52
CA LEU A 534 5.57 28.72 -7.67
C LEU A 534 4.84 27.39 -7.67
N SER A 535 5.55 26.30 -7.97
CA SER A 535 5.07 24.95 -7.75
C SER A 535 5.89 24.31 -6.64
N VAL A 536 5.26 24.01 -5.53
CA VAL A 536 5.91 23.40 -4.36
C VAL A 536 6.23 21.92 -4.56
N ASP A 537 5.55 21.28 -5.52
CA ASP A 537 5.72 19.87 -5.85
C ASP A 537 6.85 19.58 -6.85
N ARG A 538 7.31 20.59 -7.56
CA ARG A 538 8.32 20.41 -8.61
C ARG A 538 9.67 19.98 -8.06
N THR A 539 10.02 20.50 -6.89
CA THR A 539 11.20 20.10 -6.12
C THR A 539 10.79 19.99 -4.66
N LEU A 540 11.34 19.06 -3.91
CA LEU A 540 11.03 18.92 -2.48
C LEU A 540 11.67 20.02 -1.61
N GLU A 541 12.39 20.97 -2.22
CA GLU A 541 13.13 22.01 -1.51
C GLU A 541 12.24 22.87 -0.61
N ALA A 542 11.07 23.29 -1.10
CA ALA A 542 10.13 24.09 -0.31
C ALA A 542 9.66 23.31 0.94
N TYR A 543 9.34 22.05 0.77
CA TYR A 543 8.93 21.18 1.84
C TYR A 543 10.03 20.93 2.88
N TYR A 544 11.27 20.65 2.45
CA TYR A 544 12.40 20.46 3.37
C TYR A 544 12.73 21.72 4.17
N ARG A 545 12.65 22.89 3.53
CA ARG A 545 12.89 24.16 4.24
C ARG A 545 11.81 24.40 5.31
N VAL A 546 10.55 24.18 4.97
CA VAL A 546 9.43 24.36 5.92
C VAL A 546 9.49 23.31 7.02
N ALA A 547 9.79 22.05 6.72
CA ALA A 547 9.98 21.02 7.72
C ALA A 547 11.10 21.38 8.73
N GLY A 548 12.22 21.94 8.23
CA GLY A 548 13.28 22.45 9.07
C GLY A 548 12.83 23.60 9.99
N LEU A 549 11.97 24.50 9.54
CA LEU A 549 11.42 25.59 10.35
C LEU A 549 10.42 25.08 11.40
N VAL A 550 9.61 24.08 11.05
CA VAL A 550 8.74 23.37 12.01
C VAL A 550 9.59 22.70 13.09
N HIS A 551 10.65 21.97 12.69
CA HIS A 551 11.56 21.32 13.62
C HIS A 551 12.23 22.31 14.58
N ASN A 552 12.62 23.48 14.09
CA ASN A 552 13.25 24.53 14.87
C ASN A 552 12.27 25.41 15.65
N ASN A 553 10.98 25.05 15.66
CA ASN A 553 9.91 25.80 16.29
C ASN A 553 9.92 27.31 15.89
N SER A 554 10.11 27.57 14.59
CA SER A 554 10.19 28.93 14.01
C SER A 554 8.88 29.38 13.36
N ILE A 555 7.83 28.57 13.45
CA ILE A 555 6.50 28.86 12.88
C ILE A 555 5.52 29.09 14.01
N ARG A 556 4.62 30.07 13.80
CA ARG A 556 3.49 30.36 14.69
C ARG A 556 2.20 30.35 13.87
N LEU A 557 1.20 29.63 14.33
CA LEU A 557 -0.10 29.51 13.68
C LEU A 557 -1.23 29.35 14.71
N GLY A 558 -2.46 29.64 14.29
CA GLY A 558 -3.66 29.36 15.06
C GLY A 558 -4.06 27.89 14.98
N ASN A 559 -5.14 27.51 15.66
CA ASN A 559 -5.68 26.15 15.62
C ASN A 559 -6.01 25.73 14.18
N SER A 560 -5.33 24.70 13.70
CA SER A 560 -5.39 24.28 12.28
C SER A 560 -5.46 22.75 12.12
N PRO A 561 -6.58 22.12 12.48
CA PRO A 561 -6.70 20.66 12.55
C PRO A 561 -6.59 19.97 11.20
N ILE A 562 -7.11 20.54 10.09
CA ILE A 562 -6.96 19.94 8.76
C ILE A 562 -5.51 20.04 8.28
N LEU A 563 -4.91 21.24 8.42
CA LEU A 563 -3.51 21.43 8.07
C LEU A 563 -2.61 20.45 8.84
N PHE A 564 -2.87 20.26 10.13
CA PHE A 564 -2.19 19.29 10.97
C PHE A 564 -2.37 17.85 10.48
N SER A 565 -3.60 17.48 10.14
CA SER A 565 -3.89 16.16 9.54
C SER A 565 -3.14 15.94 8.23
N GLN A 566 -3.07 16.96 7.36
CA GLN A 566 -2.32 16.91 6.11
C GLN A 566 -0.80 16.80 6.34
N ALA A 567 -0.27 17.54 7.32
CA ALA A 567 1.13 17.47 7.70
C ALA A 567 1.52 16.09 8.27
N LYS A 568 0.64 15.44 9.02
CA LYS A 568 0.83 14.05 9.50
C LYS A 568 0.74 13.02 8.37
N ALA A 569 -0.08 13.26 7.38
CA ALA A 569 -0.33 12.30 6.30
C ALA A 569 0.73 12.33 5.21
N ILE A 570 1.49 13.42 5.09
CA ILE A 570 2.49 13.54 4.05
C ILE A 570 3.77 12.79 4.40
N LYS A 571 4.26 12.02 3.44
CA LYS A 571 5.47 11.21 3.57
C LYS A 571 6.38 11.42 2.38
N GLU A 572 7.66 11.29 2.60
CA GLU A 572 8.64 11.16 1.54
C GLU A 572 8.78 9.68 1.18
N SER A 573 8.52 9.33 -0.07
CA SER A 573 8.83 8.02 -0.61
C SER A 573 10.07 8.11 -1.49
N ILE A 574 11.03 7.25 -1.18
CA ILE A 574 12.24 7.11 -1.99
C ILE A 574 11.94 6.11 -3.10
N ASP A 575 11.93 6.56 -4.34
CA ASP A 575 11.83 5.68 -5.50
C ASP A 575 13.19 5.07 -5.82
N PHE A 576 13.34 3.78 -5.54
CA PHE A 576 14.55 3.02 -5.83
C PHE A 576 14.72 2.67 -7.33
N GLN A 577 13.78 3.05 -8.19
CA GLN A 577 14.02 2.99 -9.62
C GLN A 577 14.99 4.09 -10.01
N VAL A 578 16.23 3.66 -10.26
CA VAL A 578 17.32 4.53 -10.65
C VAL A 578 16.95 5.26 -11.94
N GLU A 579 16.99 6.58 -11.92
CA GLU A 579 16.84 7.38 -13.12
C GLU A 579 17.98 7.02 -14.08
N LYS A 580 17.66 6.50 -15.27
CA LYS A 580 18.65 6.02 -16.25
C LYS A 580 19.76 7.03 -16.58
N ARG A 581 19.52 8.32 -16.32
CA ARG A 581 20.43 9.42 -16.65
C ARG A 581 21.35 9.83 -15.50
N THR A 582 20.92 9.75 -14.26
CA THR A 582 21.66 10.30 -13.11
C THR A 582 22.18 9.26 -12.13
N GLY A 583 21.67 8.03 -12.21
CA GLY A 583 22.03 6.97 -11.27
C GLY A 583 21.54 7.17 -9.83
N LYS A 584 20.74 8.21 -9.56
CA LYS A 584 20.25 8.55 -8.22
C LYS A 584 18.80 8.12 -8.03
N SER A 585 18.45 7.72 -6.82
CA SER A 585 17.07 7.49 -6.41
C SER A 585 16.31 8.81 -6.44
N LYS A 586 15.06 8.78 -6.89
CA LYS A 586 14.18 9.95 -6.93
C LYS A 586 13.23 9.91 -5.74
N SER A 587 13.27 10.97 -4.92
CA SER A 587 12.29 11.14 -3.85
C SER A 587 11.01 11.75 -4.38
N LYS A 588 9.87 11.27 -3.89
CA LYS A 588 8.53 11.74 -4.24
C LYS A 588 7.70 11.89 -2.97
N LEU A 589 6.90 12.94 -2.88
CA LEU A 589 5.91 13.06 -1.81
C LEU A 589 4.73 12.13 -2.07
N ILE A 590 4.31 11.42 -1.03
CA ILE A 590 3.12 10.58 -1.04
C ILE A 590 2.19 11.04 0.08
N THR A 591 0.89 11.14 -0.22
CA THR A 591 -0.15 11.39 0.76
C THR A 591 -1.40 10.59 0.41
N ARG A 592 -2.14 10.19 1.44
CA ARG A 592 -3.44 9.51 1.30
C ARG A 592 -4.62 10.46 1.28
N ILE A 593 -4.39 11.71 1.62
CA ILE A 593 -5.42 12.76 1.66
C ILE A 593 -4.99 13.93 0.76
N ARG A 594 -5.94 14.74 0.38
CA ARG A 594 -5.65 15.98 -0.34
C ARG A 594 -4.76 16.87 0.52
N LYS A 595 -3.85 17.61 -0.12
CA LYS A 595 -2.83 18.42 0.56
C LYS A 595 -2.87 19.91 0.18
N ASP A 596 -3.98 20.36 -0.44
CA ASP A 596 -4.12 21.71 -0.97
C ASP A 596 -3.80 22.80 0.08
N MET A 597 -4.23 22.60 1.33
CA MET A 597 -3.89 23.53 2.41
C MET A 597 -2.41 23.44 2.80
N LEU A 598 -1.85 22.25 2.84
CA LEU A 598 -0.43 22.06 3.15
C LEU A 598 0.45 22.65 2.06
N ASP A 599 0.09 22.49 0.78
CA ASP A 599 0.81 23.08 -0.35
C ASP A 599 0.74 24.61 -0.28
N SER A 600 -0.44 25.18 0.05
CA SER A 600 -0.57 26.63 0.23
C SER A 600 0.25 27.15 1.41
N PHE A 601 0.27 26.42 2.53
CA PHE A 601 1.08 26.75 3.71
C PHE A 601 2.58 26.68 3.40
N VAL A 602 3.05 25.60 2.79
CA VAL A 602 4.45 25.43 2.41
C VAL A 602 4.88 26.54 1.44
N GLY A 603 4.06 26.85 0.44
CA GLY A 603 4.35 27.88 -0.54
C GLY A 603 4.43 29.30 0.06
N ALA A 604 3.53 29.66 0.97
CA ALA A 604 3.55 30.95 1.63
C ALA A 604 4.78 31.14 2.51
N ILE A 605 5.10 30.14 3.36
CA ILE A 605 6.30 30.17 4.21
C ILE A 605 7.57 30.20 3.35
N TYR A 606 7.63 29.37 2.29
CA TYR A 606 8.77 29.36 1.37
C TYR A 606 9.00 30.70 0.67
N ASN A 607 7.93 31.41 0.29
CA ASN A 607 8.03 32.78 -0.23
C ASN A 607 8.66 33.73 0.80
N ALA A 608 8.19 33.66 2.04
CA ALA A 608 8.72 34.47 3.12
C ALA A 608 10.21 34.17 3.39
N VAL A 609 10.60 32.91 3.43
CA VAL A 609 12.00 32.49 3.64
C VAL A 609 12.94 33.04 2.56
N ASN A 610 12.50 33.02 1.29
CA ASN A 610 13.34 33.39 0.16
C ASN A 610 13.44 34.90 -0.06
N ASP A 611 12.62 35.71 0.59
CA ASP A 611 12.77 37.16 0.58
C ASP A 611 13.71 37.62 1.68
N VAL A 612 15.00 37.51 1.39
CA VAL A 612 16.09 37.84 2.34
C VAL A 612 16.16 39.36 2.62
N LYS A 613 15.62 40.21 1.73
CA LYS A 613 15.73 41.67 1.85
C LYS A 613 14.66 42.27 2.77
N ALA A 614 13.58 41.56 3.00
CA ALA A 614 12.50 42.03 3.86
C ALA A 614 12.89 41.85 5.34
N GLU A 615 12.98 42.94 6.06
CA GLU A 615 13.24 42.93 7.49
C GLU A 615 12.03 42.41 8.28
N PRO A 616 12.24 41.55 9.31
CA PRO A 616 11.16 41.11 10.17
C PRO A 616 10.73 42.24 11.12
N ILE A 617 9.43 42.33 11.39
CA ILE A 617 8.88 43.30 12.33
C ILE A 617 9.14 42.81 13.78
N TYR A 618 9.44 43.69 14.71
CA TYR A 618 9.57 43.36 16.15
C TYR A 618 8.22 42.96 16.71
N SER A 619 8.16 41.77 17.32
CA SER A 619 6.99 41.29 18.05
C SER A 619 6.99 41.90 19.43
N PHE A 620 6.32 42.99 19.63
CA PHE A 620 6.29 43.70 20.91
C PHE A 620 5.39 43.06 21.99
N PHE A 621 4.54 42.07 21.63
CA PHE A 621 3.52 41.59 22.59
C PHE A 621 3.27 40.09 22.47
N HIS A 622 3.82 39.33 23.39
CA HIS A 622 3.48 37.91 23.58
C HIS A 622 2.24 37.71 24.49
N GLU A 623 1.79 38.70 25.27
CA GLU A 623 0.82 38.46 26.35
C GLU A 623 -0.51 39.23 26.29
N ASN A 624 -0.69 40.25 25.41
CA ASN A 624 -1.96 41.00 25.34
C ASN A 624 -2.29 41.54 23.95
N PRO A 625 -3.02 40.82 23.13
CA PRO A 625 -3.41 41.28 21.80
C PRO A 625 -4.38 42.48 21.80
N THR A 626 -4.96 42.81 22.95
CA THR A 626 -5.88 43.93 23.08
C THR A 626 -5.20 45.31 23.19
N ILE A 627 -3.88 45.36 23.36
CA ILE A 627 -3.15 46.64 23.56
C ILE A 627 -2.47 47.12 22.26
N VAL A 628 -2.38 46.30 21.22
CA VAL A 628 -1.72 46.68 19.94
C VAL A 628 -2.45 47.79 19.20
N GLY A 629 -3.67 48.14 19.55
CA GLY A 629 -4.43 49.22 18.93
C GLY A 629 -4.10 50.64 19.43
N ALA A 630 -3.19 50.80 20.38
CA ALA A 630 -2.96 52.10 21.04
C ALA A 630 -1.53 52.65 20.92
N VAL A 631 -0.64 52.02 20.17
CA VAL A 631 0.69 52.61 19.92
C VAL A 631 0.58 53.54 18.73
N ASN A 632 0.63 54.83 19.07
CA ASN A 632 0.57 55.96 18.20
C ASN A 632 1.51 55.85 17.00
N ILE A 633 0.96 55.87 15.82
CA ILE A 633 1.69 56.15 14.56
C ILE A 633 2.07 57.67 14.47
N PHE A 634 1.76 58.47 15.48
CA PHE A 634 1.92 59.92 15.45
C PHE A 634 2.98 60.50 16.40
N GLU A 635 3.84 59.69 17.06
CA GLU A 635 4.89 60.22 17.93
C GLU A 635 6.34 60.02 17.43
N THR A 636 6.54 60.06 16.11
CA THR A 636 7.92 60.09 15.57
C THR A 636 8.31 61.46 14.98
N GLU A 637 7.55 62.55 15.24
CA GLU A 637 7.96 63.89 14.82
C GLU A 637 8.70 64.74 15.90
N ASP A 638 8.89 64.22 17.14
CA ASP A 638 9.50 65.05 18.22
C ASP A 638 10.82 64.50 18.80
N LEU A 639 11.66 63.84 18.00
CA LEU A 639 13.00 63.41 18.44
C LEU A 639 14.15 63.96 17.56
N GLU A 640 14.01 65.14 16.98
CA GLU A 640 15.11 65.89 16.34
C GLU A 640 15.48 67.20 17.08
N GLU A 641 15.17 67.40 18.34
CA GLU A 641 15.76 68.49 19.14
C GLU A 641 16.07 68.01 20.58
N MET A 642 17.25 67.33 20.76
CA MET A 642 18.14 67.45 21.92
C MET A 642 19.49 66.78 21.61
#